data_414b95767ddf231802e6d4a75b76214f
#
_entry.id   414b95767ddf231802e6d4a75b76214f
#
_cell.length_a   1.000
_cell.length_b   1.000
_cell.length_c   1.000
_cell.angle_alpha   90.00
_cell.angle_beta   90.00
_cell.angle_gamma   90.00
#
_symmetry.space_group_name_H-M   'P 1'
#
loop_
_entity.id
_entity.type
_entity.pdbx_description
1 polymer ?
#
loop_
_entity_poly.entity_id
_entity_poly.type
_entity_poly.pdbx_seq_one_letter_code
_entity_poly.pdbx_strand_id
1 'polypeptide(L)'
;MSGVNDIRSTFLDYFKKNGHEIVPSSPLVPRNDPTLMFTNAGMVQFKNVFTGLEKRPYSTATTSQKCVRAGGKHNDLDNVGYTARHLTFFEMLGNFSFGDYFKENAIELAWKLVTEGFDLPKNRLLVTVYSEDEEAATLWKKIAGFSDDKIIRIPTSDNFWQMGDTGPCGPCSEIFIDQGENVWGGPPGSPEEDGDRFLEFWNLVFMQFEQTAPGERSPLPRPSIDTGMGLERMAAVLQGVQSVFDTDLFRTLIGTIEDTMGVKAEGSASHRVIADHLRSSAFLIADGVLPSNEGRGYVLRRIMRRAMRHAQLLGAKEPLVYKLLPTLVQQMGRAYPELVRAEALISETLKLEENRFRKTLERGLSLLSDATTNLSKGDMLDGETAFKLYDTYGFPLDLTQDALRAREIGVDISGFTDAMQRQKAEARSHWAGSGEKATETIWFELKEKHGATEFLGYDTETAEGVVQAIVKEGAVSTAAKAGDKVQIVVSQTPFYGESGGQMGDTGVISSDHGKIEISDTQKRGEGLFVHQGTVIDGVFKDGDAVVLTVDHARRSRLRANHSATHLLHEALREVLGTHVAQKGSLVAPERLRFDVSHPKPMSAEELKIVEDMANEIVLQNWPVTTRLMSVDDAIAEGAMALFGEKYGDEVRVVAMGEGVRGAKAGKAYSIELCGGTHVGATGQIGLIRVLGESAVGAGVRRIEAVTGESAREYLAEQDERVKTLAASLKVQPGEVLSRVEALMDERRKLEKELADAKRKLAMGGGQGGSVDAVREVAGVKFLGKAISGVDPKDLKGLADDGKTSIGSGVVALVGVSDDGKASAVVAVTPDLVQRYSAVDLVRIASAALGGKGGGGRPDMAQAGGPDGSKADEAIEAVAVALAG
;
A
#
# COMPACT_ATOMS: atom_id res chain seq x y z
N MET A 1 29.25 9.97 28.03
CA MET A 1 28.78 10.23 26.69
C MET A 1 28.69 8.91 25.91
N SER A 2 27.74 8.06 26.23
CA SER A 2 27.68 6.73 25.60
C SER A 2 26.27 6.38 25.08
N GLY A 3 25.24 7.20 25.36
CA GLY A 3 23.91 7.00 24.81
C GLY A 3 23.85 7.30 23.32
N VAL A 4 23.03 6.57 22.57
CA VAL A 4 22.86 6.75 21.12
C VAL A 4 22.57 8.20 20.75
N ASN A 5 21.72 8.90 21.50
CA ASN A 5 21.41 10.30 21.28
C ASN A 5 22.60 11.24 21.52
N ASP A 6 23.43 10.94 22.54
CA ASP A 6 24.62 11.74 22.84
C ASP A 6 25.68 11.58 21.73
N ILE A 7 25.86 10.36 21.23
CA ILE A 7 26.81 10.07 20.15
C ILE A 7 26.43 10.83 18.89
N ARG A 8 25.13 10.79 18.51
CA ARG A 8 24.59 11.54 17.36
C ARG A 8 24.87 13.04 17.49
N SER A 9 24.54 13.62 18.64
CA SER A 9 24.77 15.03 18.91
C SER A 9 26.25 15.39 18.90
N THR A 10 27.12 14.57 19.53
CA THR A 10 28.56 14.78 19.57
C THR A 10 29.17 14.82 18.16
N PHE A 11 28.75 13.90 17.27
CA PHE A 11 29.20 13.85 15.88
C PHE A 11 28.81 15.11 15.12
N LEU A 12 27.51 15.45 15.16
CA LEU A 12 26.97 16.61 14.44
C LEU A 12 27.61 17.92 14.94
N ASP A 13 27.71 18.10 16.26
CA ASP A 13 28.30 19.28 16.88
C ASP A 13 29.79 19.41 16.59
N TYR A 14 30.54 18.27 16.55
CA TYR A 14 31.94 18.28 16.20
C TYR A 14 32.15 18.81 14.77
N PHE A 15 31.43 18.29 13.78
CA PHE A 15 31.55 18.74 12.39
C PHE A 15 31.03 20.16 12.21
N LYS A 16 29.95 20.55 12.88
CA LYS A 16 29.49 21.95 12.90
C LYS A 16 30.58 22.91 13.39
N LYS A 17 31.27 22.58 14.47
CA LYS A 17 32.40 23.36 14.96
C LYS A 17 33.56 23.46 13.96
N ASN A 18 33.69 22.49 13.09
CA ASN A 18 34.66 22.44 12.00
C ASN A 18 34.10 22.95 10.64
N GLY A 19 33.04 23.76 10.66
CA GLY A 19 32.53 24.49 9.50
C GLY A 19 31.54 23.77 8.63
N HIS A 20 31.02 22.60 9.05
CA HIS A 20 30.01 21.85 8.29
C HIS A 20 28.60 22.32 8.63
N GLU A 21 27.75 22.41 7.61
CA GLU A 21 26.32 22.64 7.79
C GLU A 21 25.64 21.35 8.29
N ILE A 22 24.83 21.46 9.36
CA ILE A 22 24.01 20.31 9.82
C ILE A 22 22.77 20.21 8.89
N VAL A 23 22.73 19.17 8.10
CA VAL A 23 21.63 18.90 7.17
C VAL A 23 20.73 17.80 7.75
N PRO A 24 19.41 18.02 7.82
CA PRO A 24 18.46 17.01 8.27
C PRO A 24 18.53 15.73 7.44
N SER A 25 18.16 14.61 8.04
CA SER A 25 18.01 13.35 7.32
C SER A 25 16.98 13.46 6.19
N SER A 26 17.34 13.01 5.00
CA SER A 26 16.37 12.86 3.93
C SER A 26 15.41 11.70 4.21
N PRO A 27 14.22 11.66 3.57
CA PRO A 27 13.33 10.51 3.66
C PRO A 27 13.99 9.21 3.19
N LEU A 28 13.52 8.09 3.72
CA LEU A 28 13.93 6.75 3.29
C LEU A 28 13.52 6.42 1.85
N VAL A 29 12.52 7.11 1.31
CA VAL A 29 12.14 7.04 -0.10
C VAL A 29 12.88 8.12 -0.86
N PRO A 30 13.90 7.76 -1.69
CA PRO A 30 14.67 8.76 -2.44
C PRO A 30 13.77 9.52 -3.41
N ARG A 31 13.82 10.87 -3.36
CA ARG A 31 12.98 11.71 -4.24
C ARG A 31 13.55 11.82 -5.66
N ASN A 32 14.87 11.75 -5.79
CA ASN A 32 15.61 12.08 -7.01
C ASN A 32 16.31 10.88 -7.66
N ASP A 33 16.09 9.66 -7.18
CA ASP A 33 16.72 8.48 -7.73
C ASP A 33 15.72 7.33 -7.87
N PRO A 34 15.14 7.12 -9.07
CA PRO A 34 14.22 6.03 -9.32
C PRO A 34 14.89 4.64 -9.32
N THR A 35 16.23 4.59 -9.35
CA THR A 35 16.98 3.33 -9.36
C THR A 35 17.12 2.73 -7.96
N LEU A 36 16.95 3.53 -6.91
CA LEU A 36 17.01 3.09 -5.53
C LEU A 36 15.63 2.86 -4.93
N MET A 37 15.43 1.73 -4.30
CA MET A 37 14.21 1.47 -3.52
C MET A 37 14.15 2.35 -2.28
N PHE A 38 15.25 2.39 -1.52
CA PHE A 38 15.36 3.15 -0.28
C PHE A 38 16.71 3.86 -0.20
N THR A 39 16.77 4.91 0.59
CA THR A 39 18.01 5.56 0.98
C THR A 39 18.86 4.57 1.79
N ASN A 40 19.99 4.16 1.25
CA ASN A 40 20.87 3.12 1.79
C ASN A 40 22.23 3.64 2.27
N ALA A 41 22.52 4.94 2.06
CA ALA A 41 23.73 5.61 2.46
C ALA A 41 23.51 7.12 2.66
N GLY A 42 24.38 7.76 3.44
CA GLY A 42 24.29 9.20 3.77
C GLY A 42 24.38 10.12 2.55
N MET A 43 25.16 9.72 1.55
CA MET A 43 25.42 10.51 0.34
C MET A 43 24.23 10.61 -0.62
N VAL A 44 23.21 9.76 -0.47
CA VAL A 44 22.10 9.67 -1.45
C VAL A 44 21.42 11.02 -1.67
N GLN A 45 21.19 11.78 -0.62
CA GLN A 45 20.61 13.13 -0.72
C GLN A 45 21.52 14.16 -1.39
N PHE A 46 22.82 13.89 -1.52
CA PHE A 46 23.82 14.77 -2.09
C PHE A 46 24.36 14.30 -3.45
N LYS A 47 23.79 13.23 -4.02
CA LYS A 47 24.24 12.66 -5.30
C LYS A 47 24.42 13.73 -6.38
N ASN A 48 23.42 14.59 -6.57
CA ASN A 48 23.46 15.66 -7.57
C ASN A 48 24.43 16.78 -7.24
N VAL A 49 24.80 16.96 -5.96
CA VAL A 49 25.81 17.94 -5.53
C VAL A 49 27.19 17.43 -5.91
N PHE A 50 27.50 16.16 -5.71
CA PHE A 50 28.76 15.53 -6.10
C PHE A 50 28.99 15.58 -7.62
N THR A 51 27.95 15.35 -8.41
CA THR A 51 28.03 15.40 -9.88
C THR A 51 28.00 16.82 -10.45
N GLY A 52 27.76 17.83 -9.61
CA GLY A 52 27.66 19.24 -10.02
C GLY A 52 26.32 19.64 -10.66
N LEU A 53 25.34 18.71 -10.68
CA LEU A 53 23.98 18.96 -11.20
C LEU A 53 23.14 19.83 -10.26
N GLU A 54 23.51 19.88 -8.98
CA GLU A 54 22.84 20.69 -7.95
C GLU A 54 23.88 21.52 -7.21
N LYS A 55 23.51 22.75 -6.83
CA LYS A 55 24.34 23.64 -6.01
C LYS A 55 23.65 23.88 -4.68
N ARG A 56 24.38 23.78 -3.59
CA ARG A 56 23.95 24.12 -2.24
C ARG A 56 24.62 25.38 -1.76
N PRO A 57 24.03 26.12 -0.80
CA PRO A 57 24.65 27.34 -0.23
C PRO A 57 25.87 27.06 0.65
N TYR A 58 26.23 25.79 0.83
CA TYR A 58 27.35 25.31 1.63
C TYR A 58 28.25 24.37 0.82
N SER A 59 29.55 24.34 1.11
CA SER A 59 30.55 23.44 0.52
C SER A 59 30.85 22.20 1.35
N THR A 60 30.39 22.19 2.61
CA THR A 60 30.59 21.09 3.55
C THR A 60 29.30 20.84 4.35
N ALA A 61 28.98 19.58 4.61
CA ALA A 61 27.77 19.20 5.34
C ALA A 61 28.04 18.05 6.33
N THR A 62 27.17 17.92 7.32
CA THR A 62 27.11 16.75 8.22
C THR A 62 25.67 16.35 8.46
N THR A 63 25.40 15.05 8.56
CA THR A 63 24.05 14.54 8.79
C THR A 63 24.06 13.23 9.57
N SER A 64 22.96 12.94 10.27
CA SER A 64 22.59 11.59 10.69
C SER A 64 21.48 11.09 9.78
N GLN A 65 21.86 10.34 8.75
CA GLN A 65 20.94 9.87 7.72
C GLN A 65 20.29 8.55 8.10
N LYS A 66 18.96 8.50 8.08
CA LYS A 66 18.19 7.25 8.12
C LYS A 66 18.50 6.40 6.90
N CYS A 67 18.84 5.14 7.10
CA CYS A 67 19.14 4.20 6.03
C CYS A 67 18.35 2.90 6.19
N VAL A 68 17.94 2.30 5.06
CA VAL A 68 17.33 0.97 5.02
C VAL A 68 18.05 0.09 4.01
N ARG A 69 18.47 -1.11 4.47
CA ARG A 69 19.09 -2.17 3.67
C ARG A 69 18.28 -3.47 3.80
N ALA A 70 17.19 -3.57 3.04
CA ALA A 70 16.25 -4.69 3.09
C ALA A 70 15.84 -5.20 1.70
N GLY A 71 16.65 -4.93 0.69
CA GLY A 71 16.40 -5.36 -0.69
C GLY A 71 17.38 -4.76 -1.69
N GLY A 72 17.44 -5.30 -2.92
CA GLY A 72 18.38 -4.89 -3.96
C GLY A 72 19.79 -5.40 -3.71
N LYS A 73 20.81 -4.60 -4.09
CA LYS A 73 22.23 -4.94 -3.98
C LYS A 73 22.70 -5.02 -2.52
N HIS A 74 22.09 -4.24 -1.63
CA HIS A 74 22.37 -4.21 -0.19
C HIS A 74 21.17 -4.79 0.56
N ASN A 75 21.28 -6.02 1.04
CA ASN A 75 20.21 -6.73 1.73
C ASN A 75 20.74 -7.38 3.01
N ASP A 76 20.48 -6.75 4.15
CA ASP A 76 20.88 -7.26 5.46
C ASP A 76 19.77 -8.03 6.18
N LEU A 77 18.56 -8.11 5.58
CA LEU A 77 17.35 -8.64 6.21
C LEU A 77 17.55 -10.04 6.82
N ASP A 78 18.22 -10.93 6.08
CA ASP A 78 18.39 -12.33 6.48
C ASP A 78 19.41 -12.52 7.62
N ASN A 79 20.32 -11.54 7.80
CA ASN A 79 21.36 -11.55 8.82
C ASN A 79 20.89 -10.97 10.18
N VAL A 80 19.83 -10.15 10.15
CA VAL A 80 19.29 -9.52 11.36
C VAL A 80 18.82 -10.55 12.38
N GLY A 81 19.29 -10.39 13.60
CA GLY A 81 19.01 -11.26 14.74
C GLY A 81 20.01 -12.40 14.91
N TYR A 82 20.75 -12.78 13.87
CA TYR A 82 21.70 -13.89 13.85
C TYR A 82 23.16 -13.44 13.92
N THR A 83 23.45 -12.19 13.56
CA THR A 83 24.76 -11.55 13.69
C THR A 83 24.70 -10.45 14.73
N ALA A 84 25.88 -10.00 15.19
CA ALA A 84 25.99 -8.97 16.22
C ALA A 84 25.86 -7.54 15.68
N ARG A 85 25.97 -7.33 14.35
CA ARG A 85 26.20 -6.01 13.72
C ARG A 85 25.24 -5.62 12.60
N HIS A 86 24.40 -6.54 12.06
CA HIS A 86 23.53 -6.24 10.94
C HIS A 86 22.14 -5.78 11.39
N LEU A 87 21.66 -4.72 10.75
CA LEU A 87 20.37 -4.09 10.98
C LEU A 87 19.71 -3.78 9.63
N THR A 88 18.38 -3.89 9.52
CA THR A 88 17.66 -3.43 8.33
C THR A 88 17.50 -1.92 8.29
N PHE A 89 17.28 -1.30 9.45
CA PHE A 89 17.30 0.15 9.64
C PHE A 89 18.47 0.55 10.53
N PHE A 90 19.23 1.55 10.11
CA PHE A 90 20.31 2.12 10.90
C PHE A 90 20.51 3.59 10.60
N GLU A 91 21.19 4.30 11.49
CA GLU A 91 21.57 5.68 11.26
C GLU A 91 23.02 5.75 10.79
N MET A 92 23.25 6.41 9.66
CA MET A 92 24.57 6.68 9.12
C MET A 92 24.95 8.11 9.41
N LEU A 93 25.93 8.29 10.31
CA LEU A 93 26.56 9.58 10.58
C LEU A 93 27.55 9.88 9.47
N GLY A 94 27.40 11.00 8.79
CA GLY A 94 28.24 11.37 7.67
C GLY A 94 28.73 12.81 7.72
N ASN A 95 29.96 13.02 7.25
CA ASN A 95 30.47 14.34 6.88
C ASN A 95 30.88 14.34 5.42
N PHE A 96 30.61 15.47 4.77
CA PHE A 96 30.70 15.63 3.32
C PHE A 96 31.48 16.87 2.98
N SER A 97 32.33 16.78 1.94
CA SER A 97 32.98 17.93 1.32
C SER A 97 32.73 17.91 -0.19
N PHE A 98 32.15 18.96 -0.72
CA PHE A 98 31.81 19.12 -2.15
C PHE A 98 32.92 19.90 -2.86
N GLY A 99 34.17 19.39 -2.76
CA GLY A 99 35.36 20.01 -3.32
C GLY A 99 35.94 21.17 -2.50
N ASP A 100 35.65 21.25 -1.21
CA ASP A 100 36.23 22.20 -0.28
C ASP A 100 37.57 21.68 0.32
N TYR A 101 37.50 20.47 0.84
CA TYR A 101 38.70 19.73 1.32
C TYR A 101 38.67 18.29 0.80
N PHE A 102 39.83 17.59 0.91
CA PHE A 102 39.96 16.23 0.44
C PHE A 102 40.62 15.33 1.49
N LYS A 103 41.35 14.28 1.13
CA LYS A 103 41.79 13.17 1.97
C LYS A 103 42.48 13.61 3.27
N GLU A 104 43.41 14.55 3.22
CA GLU A 104 44.21 14.95 4.40
C GLU A 104 43.32 15.48 5.53
N ASN A 105 42.45 16.43 5.21
CA ASN A 105 41.53 17.01 6.20
C ASN A 105 40.45 15.98 6.64
N ALA A 106 39.97 15.13 5.73
CA ALA A 106 38.99 14.11 6.07
C ALA A 106 39.56 13.13 7.09
N ILE A 107 40.79 12.64 6.88
CA ILE A 107 41.50 11.72 7.78
C ILE A 107 41.82 12.42 9.12
N GLU A 108 42.24 13.67 9.07
CA GLU A 108 42.58 14.42 10.30
C GLU A 108 41.33 14.64 11.17
N LEU A 109 40.20 15.06 10.57
CA LEU A 109 38.96 15.26 11.28
C LEU A 109 38.42 13.94 11.85
N ALA A 110 38.49 12.87 11.07
CA ALA A 110 38.04 11.57 11.53
C ALA A 110 38.90 11.07 12.68
N TRP A 111 40.24 11.16 12.56
CA TRP A 111 41.14 10.69 13.58
C TRP A 111 40.98 11.46 14.90
N LYS A 112 40.86 12.78 14.86
CA LYS A 112 40.63 13.62 16.05
C LYS A 112 39.29 13.27 16.72
N LEU A 113 38.20 13.12 15.93
CA LEU A 113 36.92 12.76 16.50
C LEU A 113 36.97 11.41 17.23
N VAL A 114 37.61 10.41 16.60
CA VAL A 114 37.69 9.06 17.16
C VAL A 114 38.55 9.02 18.42
N THR A 115 39.68 9.74 18.42
CA THR A 115 40.69 9.63 19.51
C THR A 115 40.55 10.67 20.60
N GLU A 116 40.01 11.86 20.30
CA GLU A 116 39.83 12.97 21.23
C GLU A 116 38.37 13.23 21.58
N GLY A 117 37.47 13.10 20.60
CA GLY A 117 36.04 13.29 20.78
C GLY A 117 35.33 12.11 21.42
N PHE A 118 35.63 10.89 20.97
CA PHE A 118 35.08 9.64 21.46
C PHE A 118 36.05 8.88 22.41
N ASP A 119 37.29 9.36 22.57
CA ASP A 119 38.33 8.81 23.49
C ASP A 119 38.60 7.31 23.26
N LEU A 120 38.61 6.87 21.99
CA LEU A 120 38.94 5.48 21.68
C LEU A 120 40.43 5.22 21.77
N PRO A 121 40.85 4.07 22.34
CA PRO A 121 42.28 3.75 22.57
C PRO A 121 43.01 3.49 21.25
N LYS A 122 43.97 4.32 20.90
CA LYS A 122 44.71 4.30 19.62
C LYS A 122 45.36 2.94 19.30
N ASN A 123 45.78 2.19 20.30
CA ASN A 123 46.39 0.87 20.12
C ASN A 123 45.43 -0.22 19.64
N ARG A 124 44.13 0.00 19.84
CA ARG A 124 43.07 -0.91 19.36
C ARG A 124 42.55 -0.57 17.96
N LEU A 125 42.97 0.55 17.40
CA LEU A 125 42.52 1.01 16.10
C LEU A 125 43.44 0.53 14.98
N LEU A 126 42.86 0.23 13.83
CA LEU A 126 43.55 -0.02 12.58
C LEU A 126 42.70 0.49 11.41
N VAL A 127 43.27 0.62 10.22
CA VAL A 127 42.58 1.10 9.04
C VAL A 127 42.85 0.22 7.84
N THR A 128 41.87 0.18 6.92
CA THR A 128 42.08 -0.33 5.58
C THR A 128 42.22 0.82 4.60
N VAL A 129 42.92 0.59 3.51
CA VAL A 129 43.01 1.49 2.36
C VAL A 129 42.93 0.69 1.07
N TYR A 130 42.40 1.28 0.02
CA TYR A 130 42.46 0.67 -1.30
C TYR A 130 43.93 0.47 -1.71
N SER A 131 44.27 -0.71 -2.21
CA SER A 131 45.68 -1.11 -2.43
C SER A 131 46.48 -0.15 -3.33
N GLU A 132 45.80 0.56 -4.25
CA GLU A 132 46.42 1.54 -5.14
C GLU A 132 46.45 2.98 -4.55
N ASP A 133 45.83 3.22 -3.39
CA ASP A 133 45.75 4.55 -2.77
C ASP A 133 46.93 4.80 -1.79
N GLU A 134 48.12 5.00 -2.36
CA GLU A 134 49.33 5.32 -1.61
C GLU A 134 49.22 6.65 -0.83
N GLU A 135 48.44 7.60 -1.36
CA GLU A 135 48.26 8.90 -0.68
C GLU A 135 47.53 8.70 0.64
N ALA A 136 46.42 7.93 0.68
CA ALA A 136 45.70 7.65 1.89
C ALA A 136 46.58 6.90 2.91
N ALA A 137 47.35 5.89 2.48
CA ALA A 137 48.29 5.18 3.35
C ALA A 137 49.36 6.08 3.97
N THR A 138 49.90 6.98 3.18
CA THR A 138 50.92 7.96 3.66
C THR A 138 50.30 8.95 4.63
N LEU A 139 49.06 9.42 4.38
CA LEU A 139 48.35 10.32 5.28
C LEU A 139 48.05 9.66 6.62
N TRP A 140 47.61 8.40 6.63
CA TRP A 140 47.38 7.65 7.89
C TRP A 140 48.68 7.51 8.72
N LYS A 141 49.84 7.22 8.09
CA LYS A 141 51.13 7.21 8.81
C LYS A 141 51.45 8.56 9.42
N LYS A 142 51.22 9.65 8.65
CA LYS A 142 51.54 11.01 9.09
C LYS A 142 50.62 11.48 10.23
N ILE A 143 49.31 11.24 10.13
CA ILE A 143 48.31 11.81 11.02
C ILE A 143 48.10 10.94 12.24
N ALA A 144 47.89 9.63 12.06
CA ALA A 144 47.62 8.69 13.15
C ALA A 144 48.91 8.13 13.82
N GLY A 145 50.04 8.23 13.12
CA GLY A 145 51.28 7.63 13.57
C GLY A 145 51.30 6.10 13.45
N PHE A 146 50.48 5.56 12.57
CA PHE A 146 50.37 4.10 12.41
C PHE A 146 51.61 3.51 11.74
N SER A 147 52.00 2.35 12.19
CA SER A 147 52.95 1.44 11.52
C SER A 147 52.26 0.70 10.38
N ASP A 148 53.04 0.08 9.49
CA ASP A 148 52.52 -0.61 8.31
C ASP A 148 51.56 -1.77 8.64
N ASP A 149 51.71 -2.39 9.79
CA ASP A 149 50.83 -3.48 10.26
C ASP A 149 49.44 -3.00 10.69
N LYS A 150 49.26 -1.71 10.90
CA LYS A 150 47.98 -1.08 11.24
C LYS A 150 47.26 -0.46 10.02
N ILE A 151 47.88 -0.51 8.84
CA ILE A 151 47.34 0.02 7.58
C ILE A 151 47.25 -1.14 6.59
N ILE A 152 46.08 -1.76 6.52
CA ILE A 152 45.86 -2.95 5.71
C ILE A 152 45.42 -2.53 4.30
N ARG A 153 46.10 -3.07 3.28
CA ARG A 153 45.84 -2.77 1.86
C ARG A 153 44.91 -3.81 1.26
N ILE A 154 43.74 -3.38 0.83
CA ILE A 154 42.70 -4.23 0.26
C ILE A 154 42.63 -3.96 -1.26
N PRO A 155 42.83 -4.99 -2.10
CA PRO A 155 42.78 -4.84 -3.58
C PRO A 155 41.40 -5.02 -4.17
N THR A 156 40.41 -5.39 -3.38
CA THR A 156 39.06 -5.74 -3.82
C THR A 156 38.15 -4.51 -3.84
N SER A 157 36.91 -4.70 -4.29
CA SER A 157 35.85 -3.69 -4.26
C SER A 157 35.43 -3.28 -2.83
N ASP A 158 35.91 -3.95 -1.79
CA ASP A 158 35.56 -3.64 -0.42
C ASP A 158 36.12 -2.27 -0.02
N ASN A 159 37.30 -1.89 -0.51
CA ASN A 159 37.86 -0.54 -0.35
C ASN A 159 37.73 0.33 -1.61
N PHE A 160 36.81 0.02 -2.53
CA PHE A 160 36.44 0.90 -3.63
C PHE A 160 34.90 1.03 -3.67
N TRP A 161 34.39 2.08 -3.05
CA TRP A 161 32.95 2.27 -2.88
C TRP A 161 32.25 2.73 -4.15
N GLN A 162 31.06 2.18 -4.44
CA GLN A 162 30.20 2.53 -5.56
C GLN A 162 28.75 2.57 -5.09
N MET A 163 28.02 3.60 -5.47
CA MET A 163 26.62 3.76 -5.11
C MET A 163 25.70 2.67 -5.72
N GLY A 164 25.99 2.29 -6.96
CA GLY A 164 25.23 1.34 -7.76
C GLY A 164 25.91 1.10 -9.10
N ASP A 165 25.13 0.75 -10.13
CA ASP A 165 25.65 0.57 -11.49
C ASP A 165 26.08 1.89 -12.12
N THR A 166 25.54 3.01 -11.63
CA THR A 166 25.89 4.38 -12.03
C THR A 166 25.94 5.30 -10.82
N GLY A 167 26.73 6.36 -10.89
CA GLY A 167 26.82 7.41 -9.88
C GLY A 167 28.23 7.63 -9.33
N PRO A 168 28.41 8.52 -8.35
CA PRO A 168 29.71 8.83 -7.75
C PRO A 168 30.36 7.59 -7.13
N CYS A 169 31.68 7.49 -7.28
CA CYS A 169 32.46 6.38 -6.74
C CYS A 169 33.92 6.80 -6.48
N GLY A 170 34.63 6.00 -5.70
CA GLY A 170 36.04 6.24 -5.40
C GLY A 170 36.63 5.26 -4.39
N PRO A 171 37.97 5.28 -4.24
CA PRO A 171 38.64 4.50 -3.20
C PRO A 171 38.19 4.94 -1.82
N CYS A 172 38.19 4.03 -0.86
CA CYS A 172 37.85 4.36 0.52
C CYS A 172 38.84 3.80 1.52
N SER A 173 38.75 4.34 2.72
CA SER A 173 39.52 3.91 3.88
C SER A 173 38.57 3.68 5.04
N GLU A 174 38.61 2.51 5.63
CA GLU A 174 37.74 2.14 6.74
C GLU A 174 38.50 2.13 8.04
N ILE A 175 37.84 2.52 9.12
CA ILE A 175 38.39 2.53 10.49
C ILE A 175 37.74 1.38 11.26
N PHE A 176 38.62 0.53 11.79
CA PHE A 176 38.23 -0.65 12.58
C PHE A 176 38.71 -0.51 14.03
N ILE A 177 38.03 -1.19 14.91
CA ILE A 177 38.47 -1.41 16.30
C ILE A 177 38.64 -2.89 16.60
N ASP A 178 39.75 -3.29 17.19
CA ASP A 178 39.97 -4.63 17.76
C ASP A 178 39.18 -4.75 19.07
N GLN A 179 38.14 -5.57 19.10
CA GLN A 179 37.32 -5.81 20.29
C GLN A 179 37.99 -6.72 21.32
N GLY A 180 39.17 -7.27 21.00
CA GLY A 180 39.99 -8.07 21.89
C GLY A 180 39.97 -9.56 21.58
N GLU A 181 40.94 -10.27 22.14
CA GLU A 181 41.20 -11.68 21.83
C GLU A 181 40.10 -12.66 22.26
N ASN A 182 39.20 -12.22 23.11
CA ASN A 182 38.03 -13.02 23.53
C ASN A 182 36.91 -13.05 22.49
N VAL A 183 37.02 -12.25 21.45
CA VAL A 183 36.06 -12.20 20.33
C VAL A 183 36.65 -12.92 19.11
N TRP A 184 35.91 -13.83 18.53
CA TRP A 184 36.41 -14.56 17.37
C TRP A 184 36.45 -13.65 16.12
N GLY A 185 37.51 -13.82 15.32
CA GLY A 185 37.69 -13.12 14.03
C GLY A 185 39.13 -12.71 13.80
N GLY A 186 39.49 -12.47 12.54
CA GLY A 186 40.77 -11.98 12.07
C GLY A 186 40.69 -10.53 11.56
N PRO A 187 41.86 -9.89 11.34
CA PRO A 187 41.88 -8.55 10.74
C PRO A 187 41.37 -8.58 9.30
N PRO A 188 40.91 -7.42 8.75
CA PRO A 188 40.48 -7.30 7.37
C PRO A 188 41.50 -7.89 6.38
N GLY A 189 41.00 -8.57 5.34
CA GLY A 189 41.86 -9.30 4.37
C GLY A 189 42.39 -10.65 4.83
N SER A 190 42.04 -11.10 6.05
CA SER A 190 42.38 -12.45 6.54
C SER A 190 41.24 -13.44 6.28
N PRO A 191 41.54 -14.77 6.33
CA PRO A 191 40.50 -15.80 6.16
C PRO A 191 39.35 -15.75 7.18
N GLU A 192 39.57 -15.09 8.32
CA GLU A 192 38.64 -14.98 9.45
C GLU A 192 38.05 -13.55 9.58
N GLU A 193 38.10 -12.73 8.55
CA GLU A 193 37.62 -11.35 8.55
C GLU A 193 36.10 -11.21 8.78
N ASP A 194 35.31 -12.25 8.49
CA ASP A 194 33.87 -12.29 8.76
C ASP A 194 33.51 -12.30 10.25
N GLY A 195 34.50 -12.54 11.13
CA GLY A 195 34.34 -12.54 12.60
C GLY A 195 34.03 -11.14 13.17
N ASP A 196 33.55 -11.12 14.41
CA ASP A 196 33.16 -9.88 15.08
C ASP A 196 34.30 -9.19 15.84
N ARG A 197 35.54 -9.73 15.84
CA ARG A 197 36.69 -9.14 16.59
C ARG A 197 37.07 -7.78 16.04
N PHE A 198 37.24 -7.65 14.73
CA PHE A 198 37.60 -6.39 14.08
C PHE A 198 36.34 -5.75 13.50
N LEU A 199 35.78 -4.82 14.28
CA LEU A 199 34.53 -4.16 13.89
C LEU A 199 34.85 -2.90 13.09
N GLU A 200 34.44 -2.87 11.80
CA GLU A 200 34.38 -1.66 11.00
C GLU A 200 33.23 -0.80 11.53
N PHE A 201 33.53 0.46 11.87
CA PHE A 201 32.52 1.39 12.36
C PHE A 201 32.44 2.68 11.54
N TRP A 202 33.47 3.03 10.74
CA TRP A 202 33.48 4.22 9.92
C TRP A 202 34.18 4.00 8.58
N ASN A 203 33.53 4.38 7.48
CA ASN A 203 34.08 4.35 6.12
C ASN A 203 34.28 5.79 5.61
N LEU A 204 35.49 6.13 5.16
CA LEU A 204 35.85 7.41 4.54
C LEU A 204 35.99 7.19 3.04
N VAL A 205 35.05 7.69 2.25
CA VAL A 205 35.05 7.54 0.80
C VAL A 205 35.61 8.78 0.13
N PHE A 206 36.62 8.58 -0.71
CA PHE A 206 37.30 9.63 -1.48
C PHE A 206 36.70 9.66 -2.88
N MET A 207 35.59 10.38 -3.04
CA MET A 207 34.84 10.48 -4.29
C MET A 207 35.65 11.19 -5.36
N GLN A 208 36.11 10.46 -6.35
CA GLN A 208 36.96 10.98 -7.44
C GLN A 208 36.33 10.80 -8.82
N PHE A 209 35.43 9.85 -8.97
CA PHE A 209 34.89 9.43 -10.24
C PHE A 209 33.36 9.38 -10.22
N GLU A 210 32.78 9.55 -11.40
CA GLU A 210 31.38 9.20 -11.70
C GLU A 210 31.38 7.98 -12.63
N GLN A 211 30.72 6.94 -12.24
CA GLN A 211 30.46 5.77 -13.09
C GLN A 211 29.20 6.05 -13.92
N THR A 212 29.37 6.26 -15.23
CA THR A 212 28.28 6.57 -16.17
C THR A 212 27.60 5.32 -16.72
N ALA A 213 28.37 4.23 -16.81
CA ALA A 213 27.91 2.89 -17.14
C ALA A 213 28.78 1.86 -16.41
N PRO A 214 28.37 0.59 -16.26
CA PRO A 214 29.19 -0.43 -15.62
C PRO A 214 30.60 -0.52 -16.23
N GLY A 215 31.61 -0.16 -15.42
CA GLY A 215 33.02 -0.15 -15.84
C GLY A 215 33.50 1.12 -16.57
N GLU A 216 32.61 2.05 -16.88
CA GLU A 216 32.98 3.34 -17.49
C GLU A 216 32.98 4.46 -16.43
N ARG A 217 34.15 5.04 -16.17
CA ARG A 217 34.36 6.07 -15.14
C ARG A 217 34.91 7.33 -15.74
N SER A 218 34.36 8.48 -15.36
CA SER A 218 34.86 9.81 -15.65
C SER A 218 35.22 10.53 -14.34
N PRO A 219 36.21 11.43 -14.33
CA PRO A 219 36.50 12.22 -13.13
C PRO A 219 35.31 13.09 -12.74
N LEU A 220 35.04 13.20 -11.43
CA LEU A 220 34.07 14.18 -10.92
C LEU A 220 34.58 15.60 -11.17
N PRO A 221 33.69 16.60 -11.27
CA PRO A 221 34.08 18.01 -11.44
C PRO A 221 35.05 18.50 -10.36
N ARG A 222 34.94 17.96 -9.15
CA ARG A 222 35.83 18.20 -8.01
C ARG A 222 35.94 16.93 -7.17
N PRO A 223 37.17 16.55 -6.75
CA PRO A 223 37.33 15.51 -5.72
C PRO A 223 36.56 15.89 -4.47
N SER A 224 35.82 14.96 -3.93
CA SER A 224 34.86 15.20 -2.86
C SER A 224 34.99 14.15 -1.78
N ILE A 225 34.46 14.43 -0.59
CA ILE A 225 34.45 13.51 0.55
C ILE A 225 33.01 13.10 0.86
N ASP A 226 32.84 11.80 1.02
CA ASP A 226 31.66 11.17 1.63
C ASP A 226 32.15 10.26 2.75
N THR A 227 31.50 10.33 3.91
CA THR A 227 31.80 9.38 4.98
C THR A 227 30.56 8.76 5.57
N GLY A 228 30.69 7.54 6.10
CA GLY A 228 29.59 6.84 6.75
C GLY A 228 30.05 6.09 8.00
N MET A 229 29.65 6.60 9.17
CA MET A 229 29.82 5.92 10.45
C MET A 229 28.49 5.32 10.88
N GLY A 230 28.46 4.01 11.18
CA GLY A 230 27.28 3.37 11.75
C GLY A 230 27.05 3.82 13.20
N LEU A 231 25.99 4.57 13.46
CA LEU A 231 25.68 5.08 14.81
C LEU A 231 25.53 3.94 15.82
N GLU A 232 24.82 2.88 15.47
CA GLU A 232 24.57 1.74 16.33
C GLU A 232 25.86 0.93 16.58
N ARG A 233 26.74 0.81 15.58
CA ARG A 233 28.06 0.19 15.75
C ARG A 233 28.93 1.01 16.68
N MET A 234 28.97 2.33 16.47
CA MET A 234 29.70 3.24 17.33
C MET A 234 29.19 3.24 18.77
N ALA A 235 27.86 3.15 18.95
CA ALA A 235 27.25 3.01 20.26
C ALA A 235 27.71 1.71 20.97
N ALA A 236 27.72 0.59 20.24
CA ALA A 236 28.21 -0.67 20.81
C ALA A 236 29.66 -0.56 21.30
N VAL A 237 30.53 0.06 20.48
CA VAL A 237 31.93 0.31 20.85
C VAL A 237 32.05 1.17 22.12
N LEU A 238 31.36 2.30 22.20
CA LEU A 238 31.43 3.25 23.31
C LEU A 238 30.73 2.75 24.58
N GLN A 239 29.72 1.89 24.45
CA GLN A 239 29.07 1.24 25.59
C GLN A 239 29.79 -0.04 26.04
N GLY A 240 30.86 -0.46 25.33
CA GLY A 240 31.65 -1.64 25.64
C GLY A 240 30.89 -2.96 25.50
N VAL A 241 29.92 -3.02 24.57
CA VAL A 241 29.14 -4.22 24.29
C VAL A 241 29.49 -4.78 22.90
N GLN A 242 29.38 -6.10 22.73
CA GLN A 242 29.76 -6.77 21.49
C GLN A 242 28.69 -6.71 20.40
N SER A 243 27.41 -6.60 20.78
CA SER A 243 26.31 -6.57 19.84
C SER A 243 25.61 -5.22 19.85
N VAL A 244 25.24 -4.72 18.68
CA VAL A 244 24.40 -3.53 18.53
C VAL A 244 23.06 -3.66 19.27
N PHE A 245 22.58 -4.90 19.44
CA PHE A 245 21.35 -5.21 20.17
C PHE A 245 21.50 -5.10 21.71
N ASP A 246 22.72 -4.94 22.21
CA ASP A 246 23.00 -4.74 23.63
C ASP A 246 23.19 -3.25 23.98
N THR A 247 23.07 -2.34 23.00
CA THR A 247 23.10 -0.89 23.23
C THR A 247 21.84 -0.41 23.97
N ASP A 248 21.94 0.78 24.57
CA ASP A 248 20.86 1.43 25.33
C ASP A 248 19.53 1.47 24.57
N LEU A 249 19.56 1.84 23.29
CA LEU A 249 18.37 1.91 22.43
C LEU A 249 17.70 0.52 22.29
N PHE A 250 18.50 -0.48 21.88
CA PHE A 250 17.95 -1.82 21.65
C PHE A 250 17.59 -2.54 22.94
N ARG A 251 18.37 -2.35 24.02
CA ARG A 251 18.04 -2.90 25.34
C ARG A 251 16.69 -2.38 25.83
N THR A 252 16.37 -1.12 25.60
CA THR A 252 15.07 -0.55 25.97
C THR A 252 13.95 -1.18 25.16
N LEU A 253 14.11 -1.35 23.86
CA LEU A 253 13.10 -1.99 23.00
C LEU A 253 12.92 -3.47 23.35
N ILE A 254 14.03 -4.20 23.52
CA ILE A 254 14.02 -5.62 23.90
C ILE A 254 13.39 -5.80 25.28
N GLY A 255 13.71 -4.94 26.24
CA GLY A 255 13.08 -4.96 27.57
C GLY A 255 11.57 -4.77 27.50
N THR A 256 11.07 -3.89 26.62
CA THR A 256 9.63 -3.73 26.41
C THR A 256 9.00 -5.00 25.81
N ILE A 257 9.70 -5.71 24.93
CA ILE A 257 9.24 -7.00 24.38
C ILE A 257 9.20 -8.03 25.51
N GLU A 258 10.27 -8.13 26.33
CA GLU A 258 10.32 -9.04 27.50
C GLU A 258 9.16 -8.80 28.46
N ASP A 259 8.90 -7.54 28.81
CA ASP A 259 7.82 -7.16 29.75
C ASP A 259 6.43 -7.45 29.16
N THR A 260 6.24 -7.21 27.86
CA THR A 260 4.94 -7.43 27.20
C THR A 260 4.67 -8.92 27.01
N MET A 261 5.69 -9.72 26.73
CA MET A 261 5.55 -11.15 26.43
C MET A 261 5.77 -12.06 27.66
N GLY A 262 6.41 -11.55 28.70
CA GLY A 262 6.83 -12.35 29.86
C GLY A 262 7.92 -13.36 29.54
N VAL A 263 8.67 -13.18 28.45
CA VAL A 263 9.74 -14.10 27.97
C VAL A 263 11.05 -13.33 27.90
N LYS A 264 12.09 -13.84 28.60
CA LYS A 264 13.44 -13.24 28.59
C LYS A 264 14.13 -13.46 27.25
N ALA A 265 14.91 -12.47 26.82
CA ALA A 265 15.60 -12.50 25.54
C ALA A 265 16.71 -13.56 25.49
N GLU A 266 17.55 -13.67 26.53
CA GLU A 266 18.64 -14.65 26.67
C GLU A 266 19.40 -14.89 25.35
N GLY A 267 19.65 -13.82 24.57
CA GLY A 267 20.29 -13.92 23.25
C GLY A 267 19.36 -14.36 22.10
N SER A 268 18.06 -14.45 22.32
CA SER A 268 17.06 -14.87 21.33
C SER A 268 17.06 -13.98 20.08
N ALA A 269 17.22 -14.60 18.91
CA ALA A 269 17.10 -13.93 17.63
C ALA A 269 15.72 -13.25 17.46
N SER A 270 14.66 -13.82 18.03
CA SER A 270 13.29 -13.27 17.90
C SER A 270 13.16 -11.87 18.51
N HIS A 271 13.72 -11.63 19.69
CA HIS A 271 13.67 -10.30 20.31
C HIS A 271 14.42 -9.27 19.47
N ARG A 272 15.61 -9.63 18.95
CA ARG A 272 16.44 -8.77 18.10
C ARG A 272 15.73 -8.42 16.80
N VAL A 273 15.14 -9.43 16.13
CA VAL A 273 14.38 -9.23 14.88
C VAL A 273 13.17 -8.32 15.10
N ILE A 274 12.39 -8.53 16.16
CA ILE A 274 11.22 -7.69 16.45
C ILE A 274 11.66 -6.24 16.70
N ALA A 275 12.71 -6.02 17.48
CA ALA A 275 13.20 -4.68 17.81
C ALA A 275 13.71 -3.92 16.56
N ASP A 276 14.52 -4.57 15.70
CA ASP A 276 15.00 -3.99 14.45
C ASP A 276 13.85 -3.71 13.47
N HIS A 277 12.97 -4.69 13.27
CA HIS A 277 11.89 -4.58 12.27
C HIS A 277 10.78 -3.62 12.69
N LEU A 278 10.59 -3.39 13.98
CA LEU A 278 9.75 -2.31 14.50
C LEU A 278 10.30 -0.95 14.03
N ARG A 279 11.62 -0.73 14.19
CA ARG A 279 12.29 0.51 13.73
C ARG A 279 12.10 0.69 12.23
N SER A 280 12.48 -0.30 11.44
CA SER A 280 12.37 -0.25 9.97
C SER A 280 10.94 0.03 9.52
N SER A 281 9.98 -0.70 10.05
CA SER A 281 8.57 -0.56 9.68
C SER A 281 8.03 0.80 10.08
N ALA A 282 8.32 1.28 11.28
CA ALA A 282 7.84 2.56 11.76
C ALA A 282 8.37 3.72 10.92
N PHE A 283 9.66 3.75 10.61
CA PHE A 283 10.25 4.81 9.78
C PHE A 283 9.79 4.76 8.33
N LEU A 284 9.66 3.56 7.73
CA LEU A 284 9.12 3.44 6.38
C LEU A 284 7.66 3.92 6.29
N ILE A 285 6.84 3.61 7.29
CA ILE A 285 5.45 4.09 7.34
C ILE A 285 5.42 5.61 7.57
N ALA A 286 6.27 6.14 8.46
CA ALA A 286 6.39 7.58 8.69
C ALA A 286 6.77 8.34 7.43
N ASP A 287 7.62 7.76 6.59
CA ASP A 287 8.03 8.31 5.28
C ASP A 287 7.05 7.94 4.13
N GLY A 288 5.85 7.45 4.47
CA GLY A 288 4.71 7.30 3.55
C GLY A 288 4.60 5.97 2.80
N VAL A 289 5.46 4.98 3.12
CA VAL A 289 5.33 3.63 2.55
C VAL A 289 4.22 2.87 3.27
N LEU A 290 3.28 2.30 2.54
CA LEU A 290 2.26 1.41 3.09
C LEU A 290 2.45 -0.02 2.58
N PRO A 291 2.07 -1.04 3.38
CA PRO A 291 2.20 -2.43 2.96
C PRO A 291 1.40 -2.71 1.68
N SER A 292 2.06 -3.27 0.66
CA SER A 292 1.44 -3.63 -0.61
C SER A 292 2.00 -4.95 -1.15
N ASN A 293 1.54 -5.39 -2.32
CA ASN A 293 2.02 -6.61 -2.97
C ASN A 293 3.20 -6.36 -3.91
N GLU A 294 3.57 -5.10 -4.16
CA GLU A 294 4.58 -4.71 -5.12
C GLU A 294 5.49 -3.60 -4.59
N GLY A 295 6.66 -3.44 -5.20
CA GLY A 295 7.58 -2.34 -4.96
C GLY A 295 7.99 -2.17 -3.50
N ARG A 296 8.10 -0.92 -3.04
CA ARG A 296 8.51 -0.56 -1.68
C ARG A 296 7.58 -1.12 -0.60
N GLY A 297 6.28 -1.12 -0.88
CA GLY A 297 5.29 -1.64 0.07
C GLY A 297 5.38 -3.15 0.26
N TYR A 298 5.83 -3.90 -0.75
CA TYR A 298 6.12 -5.33 -0.61
C TYR A 298 7.30 -5.57 0.34
N VAL A 299 8.39 -4.80 0.20
CA VAL A 299 9.54 -4.90 1.10
C VAL A 299 9.14 -4.58 2.55
N LEU A 300 8.38 -3.48 2.75
CA LEU A 300 7.85 -3.15 4.08
C LEU A 300 6.99 -4.31 4.63
N ARG A 301 6.07 -4.84 3.85
CA ARG A 301 5.23 -5.96 4.27
C ARG A 301 6.05 -7.20 4.65
N ARG A 302 7.13 -7.47 3.92
CA ARG A 302 8.05 -8.57 4.21
C ARG A 302 8.73 -8.38 5.57
N ILE A 303 9.25 -7.19 5.86
CA ILE A 303 9.85 -6.83 7.16
C ILE A 303 8.83 -6.98 8.29
N MET A 304 7.63 -6.40 8.13
CA MET A 304 6.56 -6.48 9.12
C MET A 304 6.19 -7.95 9.43
N ARG A 305 5.98 -8.75 8.40
CA ARG A 305 5.57 -10.17 8.56
C ARG A 305 6.65 -11.01 9.22
N ARG A 306 7.94 -10.69 8.99
CA ARG A 306 9.04 -11.36 9.68
C ARG A 306 9.01 -11.04 11.19
N ALA A 307 8.82 -9.78 11.58
CA ALA A 307 8.62 -9.42 12.98
C ALA A 307 7.42 -10.14 13.62
N MET A 308 6.29 -10.16 12.91
CA MET A 308 5.05 -10.80 13.39
C MET A 308 5.20 -12.31 13.56
N ARG A 309 5.94 -12.97 12.68
CA ARG A 309 6.29 -14.38 12.85
C ARG A 309 7.16 -14.61 14.09
N HIS A 310 8.18 -13.77 14.30
CA HIS A 310 9.01 -13.86 15.51
C HIS A 310 8.21 -13.56 16.78
N ALA A 311 7.22 -12.68 16.73
CA ALA A 311 6.26 -12.47 17.81
C ALA A 311 5.45 -13.75 18.11
N GLN A 312 5.00 -14.46 17.07
CA GLN A 312 4.32 -15.75 17.23
C GLN A 312 5.24 -16.81 17.84
N LEU A 313 6.53 -16.87 17.44
CA LEU A 313 7.50 -17.80 18.02
C LEU A 313 7.72 -17.54 19.53
N LEU A 314 7.59 -16.29 19.99
CA LEU A 314 7.60 -15.92 21.39
C LEU A 314 6.26 -16.25 22.12
N GLY A 315 5.26 -16.74 21.40
CA GLY A 315 3.96 -17.13 21.97
C GLY A 315 2.91 -16.01 21.98
N ALA A 316 3.08 -14.94 21.19
CA ALA A 316 2.08 -13.87 21.10
C ALA A 316 0.72 -14.40 20.60
N LYS A 317 -0.32 -14.26 21.43
CA LYS A 317 -1.70 -14.64 21.09
C LYS A 317 -2.51 -13.51 20.46
N GLU A 318 -2.04 -12.28 20.61
CA GLU A 318 -2.64 -11.06 20.09
C GLU A 318 -1.57 -10.27 19.31
N PRO A 319 -1.96 -9.27 18.48
CA PRO A 319 -1.00 -8.37 17.85
C PRO A 319 -0.07 -7.73 18.89
N LEU A 320 1.23 -7.83 18.65
CA LEU A 320 2.29 -7.38 19.56
C LEU A 320 2.98 -6.11 19.07
N VAL A 321 3.36 -6.06 17.77
CA VAL A 321 4.34 -5.11 17.26
C VAL A 321 3.89 -3.65 17.47
N TYR A 322 2.61 -3.36 17.26
CA TYR A 322 2.07 -2.02 17.48
C TYR A 322 2.13 -1.57 18.95
N LYS A 323 2.10 -2.50 19.92
CA LYS A 323 2.18 -2.19 21.36
C LYS A 323 3.56 -1.69 21.77
N LEU A 324 4.58 -1.99 21.00
CA LEU A 324 5.97 -1.59 21.23
C LEU A 324 6.30 -0.19 20.69
N LEU A 325 5.44 0.34 19.81
CA LEU A 325 5.65 1.61 19.12
C LEU A 325 5.86 2.80 20.06
N PRO A 326 5.08 2.98 21.16
CA PRO A 326 5.28 4.11 22.08
C PRO A 326 6.71 4.18 22.63
N THR A 327 7.32 3.03 22.92
CA THR A 327 8.72 2.96 23.40
C THR A 327 9.68 3.46 22.31
N LEU A 328 9.47 3.07 21.05
CA LEU A 328 10.30 3.57 19.94
C LEU A 328 10.15 5.08 19.76
N VAL A 329 8.92 5.59 19.80
CA VAL A 329 8.63 7.03 19.70
C VAL A 329 9.29 7.81 20.84
N GLN A 330 9.27 7.29 22.05
CA GLN A 330 9.97 7.88 23.19
C GLN A 330 11.50 7.95 22.99
N GLN A 331 12.09 6.90 22.42
CA GLN A 331 13.56 6.80 22.24
C GLN A 331 14.05 7.65 21.06
N MET A 332 13.33 7.69 19.95
CA MET A 332 13.79 8.29 18.70
C MET A 332 12.99 9.51 18.24
N GLY A 333 11.80 9.75 18.79
CA GLY A 333 10.91 10.83 18.32
C GLY A 333 11.47 12.24 18.50
N ARG A 334 12.41 12.45 19.45
CA ARG A 334 13.09 13.74 19.59
C ARG A 334 14.04 14.05 18.42
N ALA A 335 14.73 13.03 17.93
CA ALA A 335 15.63 13.17 16.77
C ALA A 335 14.85 13.14 15.44
N TYR A 336 13.71 12.46 15.41
CA TYR A 336 12.90 12.24 14.23
C TYR A 336 11.42 12.54 14.50
N PRO A 337 11.01 13.82 14.42
CA PRO A 337 9.63 14.26 14.71
C PRO A 337 8.55 13.60 13.85
N GLU A 338 8.93 13.07 12.69
CA GLU A 338 8.02 12.31 11.81
C GLU A 338 7.45 11.06 12.48
N LEU A 339 8.18 10.41 13.39
CA LEU A 339 7.66 9.28 14.17
C LEU A 339 6.51 9.71 15.08
N VAL A 340 6.65 10.86 15.74
CA VAL A 340 5.60 11.42 16.61
C VAL A 340 4.36 11.78 15.78
N ARG A 341 4.55 12.45 14.64
CA ARG A 341 3.43 12.85 13.75
C ARG A 341 2.69 11.65 13.17
N ALA A 342 3.40 10.58 12.87
CA ALA A 342 2.84 9.40 12.22
C ALA A 342 2.46 8.28 13.21
N GLU A 343 2.58 8.48 14.52
CA GLU A 343 2.38 7.43 15.53
C GLU A 343 1.04 6.69 15.37
N ALA A 344 -0.05 7.43 15.16
CA ALA A 344 -1.37 6.84 14.94
C ALA A 344 -1.43 6.00 13.67
N LEU A 345 -0.87 6.49 12.55
CA LEU A 345 -0.80 5.76 11.28
C LEU A 345 0.04 4.50 11.40
N ILE A 346 1.21 4.60 12.06
CA ILE A 346 2.11 3.48 12.26
C ILE A 346 1.42 2.41 13.11
N SER A 347 0.82 2.80 14.23
CA SER A 347 0.12 1.90 15.15
C SER A 347 -1.01 1.13 14.46
N GLU A 348 -1.90 1.84 13.76
CA GLU A 348 -3.03 1.21 13.04
C GLU A 348 -2.55 0.33 11.89
N THR A 349 -1.52 0.74 11.15
CA THR A 349 -0.96 -0.05 10.03
C THR A 349 -0.34 -1.35 10.54
N LEU A 350 0.47 -1.28 11.60
CA LEU A 350 1.08 -2.46 12.24
C LEU A 350 0.02 -3.42 12.75
N LYS A 351 -0.95 -2.91 13.52
CA LYS A 351 -2.04 -3.70 14.11
C LYS A 351 -2.90 -4.38 13.04
N LEU A 352 -3.25 -3.65 11.97
CA LEU A 352 -4.08 -4.18 10.90
C LEU A 352 -3.36 -5.28 10.10
N GLU A 353 -2.09 -5.04 9.69
CA GLU A 353 -1.33 -6.04 8.95
C GLU A 353 -1.06 -7.27 9.80
N GLU A 354 -0.79 -7.11 11.11
CA GLU A 354 -0.60 -8.23 12.02
C GLU A 354 -1.88 -9.08 12.19
N ASN A 355 -3.04 -8.45 12.35
CA ASN A 355 -4.33 -9.15 12.41
C ASN A 355 -4.64 -9.93 11.12
N ARG A 356 -4.34 -9.34 9.97
CA ARG A 356 -4.51 -10.01 8.67
C ARG A 356 -3.54 -11.16 8.50
N PHE A 357 -2.28 -10.93 8.83
CA PHE A 357 -1.22 -11.90 8.63
C PHE A 357 -1.35 -13.10 9.56
N ARG A 358 -1.82 -12.95 10.80
CA ARG A 358 -2.02 -14.07 11.72
C ARG A 358 -2.89 -15.17 11.13
N LYS A 359 -4.01 -14.80 10.49
CA LYS A 359 -4.90 -15.76 9.81
C LYS A 359 -4.19 -16.48 8.64
N THR A 360 -3.40 -15.73 7.87
CA THR A 360 -2.60 -16.27 6.77
C THR A 360 -1.47 -17.16 7.27
N LEU A 361 -0.81 -16.74 8.36
CA LEU A 361 0.33 -17.43 8.96
C LEU A 361 -0.08 -18.80 9.52
N GLU A 362 -1.17 -18.87 10.28
CA GLU A 362 -1.70 -20.15 10.82
C GLU A 362 -2.00 -21.13 9.69
N ARG A 363 -2.69 -20.66 8.65
CA ARG A 363 -3.00 -21.49 7.49
C ARG A 363 -1.75 -21.87 6.70
N GLY A 364 -0.83 -20.93 6.46
CA GLY A 364 0.41 -21.16 5.73
C GLY A 364 1.33 -22.16 6.44
N LEU A 365 1.48 -22.04 7.75
CA LEU A 365 2.28 -22.99 8.55
C LEU A 365 1.66 -24.39 8.58
N SER A 366 0.33 -24.52 8.66
CA SER A 366 -0.35 -25.81 8.56
C SER A 366 -0.07 -26.47 7.21
N LEU A 367 -0.25 -25.72 6.10
CA LEU A 367 0.03 -26.23 4.75
C LEU A 367 1.51 -26.56 4.53
N LEU A 368 2.43 -25.77 5.08
CA LEU A 368 3.86 -26.03 5.04
C LEU A 368 4.21 -27.30 5.83
N SER A 369 3.60 -27.49 7.01
CA SER A 369 3.76 -28.72 7.81
C SER A 369 3.32 -29.95 7.02
N ASP A 370 2.14 -29.88 6.39
CA ASP A 370 1.59 -30.97 5.57
C ASP A 370 2.52 -31.27 4.37
N ALA A 371 2.98 -30.24 3.67
CA ALA A 371 3.88 -30.37 2.51
C ALA A 371 5.28 -30.91 2.87
N THR A 372 5.70 -30.75 4.13
CA THR A 372 7.03 -31.18 4.61
C THR A 372 6.98 -32.40 5.55
N THR A 373 5.84 -33.06 5.66
CA THR A 373 5.66 -34.23 6.55
C THR A 373 6.66 -35.34 6.24
N ASN A 374 6.99 -35.53 4.95
CA ASN A 374 7.90 -36.57 4.48
C ASN A 374 9.33 -36.08 4.26
N LEU A 375 9.64 -34.80 4.59
CA LEU A 375 10.98 -34.24 4.41
C LEU A 375 11.79 -34.35 5.70
N SER A 376 13.07 -34.73 5.55
CA SER A 376 14.05 -34.85 6.60
C SER A 376 15.12 -33.78 6.52
N LYS A 377 16.00 -33.69 7.53
CA LYS A 377 17.17 -32.80 7.53
C LYS A 377 18.01 -33.02 6.27
N GLY A 378 18.30 -31.91 5.56
CA GLY A 378 19.07 -31.91 4.30
C GLY A 378 18.23 -32.07 3.04
N ASP A 379 16.93 -32.35 3.14
CA ASP A 379 16.02 -32.39 2.00
C ASP A 379 15.62 -30.97 1.56
N MET A 380 15.04 -30.85 0.37
CA MET A 380 14.56 -29.59 -0.19
C MET A 380 13.06 -29.64 -0.43
N LEU A 381 12.37 -28.57 -0.02
CA LEU A 381 10.98 -28.33 -0.41
C LEU A 381 10.94 -27.91 -1.89
N ASP A 382 10.05 -28.52 -2.64
CA ASP A 382 9.82 -28.25 -4.06
C ASP A 382 9.41 -26.78 -4.31
N GLY A 383 9.99 -26.19 -5.36
CA GLY A 383 9.80 -24.77 -5.70
C GLY A 383 8.37 -24.43 -6.13
N GLU A 384 7.64 -25.34 -6.80
CA GLU A 384 6.22 -25.16 -7.16
C GLU A 384 5.34 -25.11 -5.91
N THR A 385 5.62 -25.97 -4.92
CA THR A 385 4.92 -25.95 -3.63
C THR A 385 5.19 -24.66 -2.87
N ALA A 386 6.45 -24.19 -2.84
CA ALA A 386 6.81 -22.91 -2.24
C ALA A 386 6.13 -21.73 -2.97
N PHE A 387 6.05 -21.78 -4.31
CA PHE A 387 5.35 -20.78 -5.10
C PHE A 387 3.84 -20.79 -4.84
N LYS A 388 3.21 -21.94 -4.71
CA LYS A 388 1.78 -22.05 -4.36
C LYS A 388 1.48 -21.47 -2.97
N LEU A 389 2.37 -21.67 -2.00
CA LEU A 389 2.26 -21.05 -0.68
C LEU A 389 2.33 -19.51 -0.79
N TYR A 390 3.20 -19.00 -1.65
CA TYR A 390 3.35 -17.57 -1.91
C TYR A 390 2.14 -16.97 -2.65
N ASP A 391 1.80 -17.51 -3.81
CA ASP A 391 0.82 -16.95 -4.74
C ASP A 391 -0.62 -17.10 -4.24
N THR A 392 -0.98 -18.32 -3.83
CA THR A 392 -2.37 -18.64 -3.46
C THR A 392 -2.69 -18.29 -2.02
N TYR A 393 -1.71 -18.45 -1.12
CA TYR A 393 -1.95 -18.30 0.31
C TYR A 393 -1.26 -17.09 0.92
N GLY A 394 -0.50 -16.30 0.13
CA GLY A 394 0.19 -15.09 0.58
C GLY A 394 1.27 -15.35 1.63
N PHE A 395 1.86 -16.57 1.63
CA PHE A 395 2.92 -16.97 2.55
C PHE A 395 4.29 -16.80 1.86
N PRO A 396 5.05 -15.73 2.15
CA PRO A 396 6.26 -15.37 1.44
C PRO A 396 7.36 -16.45 1.47
N LEU A 397 8.20 -16.49 0.42
CA LEU A 397 9.28 -17.47 0.28
C LEU A 397 10.28 -17.43 1.45
N ASP A 398 10.65 -16.24 1.88
CA ASP A 398 11.57 -16.02 3.02
C ASP A 398 11.01 -16.53 4.34
N LEU A 399 9.69 -16.43 4.53
CA LEU A 399 9.03 -17.03 5.69
C LEU A 399 8.98 -18.54 5.59
N THR A 400 8.84 -19.08 4.38
CA THR A 400 8.95 -20.54 4.13
C THR A 400 10.36 -21.02 4.48
N GLN A 401 11.39 -20.32 4.00
CA GLN A 401 12.79 -20.62 4.30
C GLN A 401 13.09 -20.52 5.81
N ASP A 402 12.65 -19.44 6.44
CA ASP A 402 12.85 -19.23 7.88
C ASP A 402 12.12 -20.28 8.73
N ALA A 403 10.91 -20.69 8.31
CA ALA A 403 10.17 -21.76 8.99
C ALA A 403 10.86 -23.13 8.89
N LEU A 404 11.56 -23.38 7.81
CA LEU A 404 12.27 -24.67 7.56
C LEU A 404 13.69 -24.69 8.09
N ARG A 405 14.28 -23.51 8.37
CA ARG A 405 15.66 -23.38 8.87
C ARG A 405 15.92 -24.19 10.14
N ALA A 406 14.99 -24.15 11.09
CA ALA A 406 15.10 -24.91 12.35
C ALA A 406 15.06 -26.45 12.16
N ARG A 407 14.51 -26.90 11.02
CA ARG A 407 14.46 -28.30 10.63
C ARG A 407 15.60 -28.69 9.66
N GLU A 408 16.44 -27.72 9.32
CA GLU A 408 17.54 -27.86 8.34
C GLU A 408 17.04 -28.42 6.97
N ILE A 409 15.85 -27.99 6.54
CA ILE A 409 15.24 -28.28 5.24
C ILE A 409 15.45 -27.08 4.33
N GLY A 410 15.97 -27.30 3.13
CA GLY A 410 16.14 -26.28 2.11
C GLY A 410 14.85 -25.98 1.32
N VAL A 411 14.90 -24.96 0.46
CA VAL A 411 13.83 -24.63 -0.50
C VAL A 411 14.43 -24.47 -1.89
N ASP A 412 13.83 -25.09 -2.91
CA ASP A 412 14.23 -24.94 -4.31
C ASP A 412 13.87 -23.54 -4.83
N ILE A 413 14.82 -22.62 -4.72
CA ILE A 413 14.68 -21.20 -5.13
C ILE A 413 14.60 -21.10 -6.66
N SER A 414 15.29 -22.00 -7.40
CA SER A 414 15.26 -21.99 -8.86
C SER A 414 13.86 -22.34 -9.38
N GLY A 415 13.29 -23.44 -8.90
CA GLY A 415 11.93 -23.84 -9.23
C GLY A 415 10.87 -22.81 -8.83
N PHE A 416 11.03 -22.17 -7.67
CA PHE A 416 10.17 -21.04 -7.26
C PHE A 416 10.24 -19.87 -8.24
N THR A 417 11.47 -19.49 -8.66
CA THR A 417 11.70 -18.36 -9.57
C THR A 417 11.11 -18.65 -10.94
N ASP A 418 11.26 -19.89 -11.45
CA ASP A 418 10.69 -20.31 -12.72
C ASP A 418 9.15 -20.28 -12.70
N ALA A 419 8.54 -20.74 -11.60
CA ALA A 419 7.09 -20.65 -11.40
C ALA A 419 6.58 -19.20 -11.39
N MET A 420 7.30 -18.31 -10.70
CA MET A 420 6.99 -16.88 -10.67
C MET A 420 7.13 -16.23 -12.05
N GLN A 421 8.16 -16.58 -12.83
CA GLN A 421 8.36 -16.03 -14.17
C GLN A 421 7.25 -16.50 -15.13
N ARG A 422 6.81 -17.75 -15.05
CA ARG A 422 5.67 -18.24 -15.82
C ARG A 422 4.41 -17.46 -15.55
N GLN A 423 4.06 -17.22 -14.28
CA GLN A 423 2.90 -16.42 -13.90
C GLN A 423 3.00 -14.96 -14.38
N LYS A 424 4.18 -14.33 -14.23
CA LYS A 424 4.42 -12.98 -14.76
C LYS A 424 4.28 -12.90 -16.29
N ALA A 425 4.70 -13.95 -17.00
CA ALA A 425 4.54 -14.01 -18.45
C ALA A 425 3.07 -14.14 -18.85
N GLU A 426 2.29 -14.97 -18.15
CA GLU A 426 0.83 -15.08 -18.33
C GLU A 426 0.12 -13.76 -18.03
N ALA A 427 0.46 -13.09 -16.93
CA ALA A 427 -0.11 -11.77 -16.59
C ALA A 427 0.22 -10.69 -17.64
N ARG A 428 1.46 -10.71 -18.20
CA ARG A 428 1.87 -9.78 -19.27
C ARG A 428 1.16 -10.04 -20.61
N SER A 429 0.80 -11.26 -20.94
CA SER A 429 0.07 -11.60 -22.17
C SER A 429 -1.34 -11.01 -22.19
N HIS A 430 -1.88 -10.62 -21.04
CA HIS A 430 -3.17 -9.96 -20.89
C HIS A 430 -3.10 -8.43 -20.79
N TRP A 431 -1.90 -7.83 -20.83
CA TRP A 431 -1.69 -6.37 -20.72
C TRP A 431 -1.09 -5.80 -22.02
N ALA A 432 -1.93 -5.13 -22.81
CA ALA A 432 -1.51 -4.38 -23.99
C ALA A 432 -0.93 -3.02 -23.55
N GLY A 433 0.41 -2.91 -23.50
CA GLY A 433 1.11 -1.69 -23.11
C GLY A 433 1.14 -0.65 -24.23
N SER A 434 0.88 0.62 -23.88
CA SER A 434 1.00 1.79 -24.75
C SER A 434 2.47 2.22 -24.92
N GLY A 435 2.88 2.48 -26.19
CA GLY A 435 4.22 2.93 -26.53
C GLY A 435 4.40 4.45 -26.35
N GLU A 436 5.07 4.89 -25.29
CA GLU A 436 5.28 6.31 -24.98
C GLU A 436 6.74 6.80 -24.93
N LYS A 437 7.74 6.00 -25.28
CA LYS A 437 9.15 6.39 -25.10
C LYS A 437 9.76 7.31 -26.18
N ALA A 438 9.17 7.45 -27.35
CA ALA A 438 9.76 8.25 -28.43
C ALA A 438 9.31 9.73 -28.42
N THR A 439 8.26 10.09 -27.71
CA THR A 439 7.65 11.43 -27.76
C THR A 439 8.25 12.42 -26.75
N GLU A 440 8.98 11.96 -25.74
CA GLU A 440 9.50 12.84 -24.67
C GLU A 440 10.66 13.72 -25.14
N THR A 441 11.51 13.25 -26.05
CA THR A 441 12.72 13.99 -26.51
C THR A 441 12.37 15.32 -27.19
N ILE A 442 11.28 15.37 -27.98
CA ILE A 442 10.83 16.60 -28.67
C ILE A 442 10.52 17.72 -27.67
N TRP A 443 9.90 17.40 -26.54
CA TRP A 443 9.50 18.43 -25.56
C TRP A 443 10.72 19.01 -24.83
N PHE A 444 11.77 18.24 -24.61
CA PHE A 444 13.04 18.75 -24.06
C PHE A 444 13.73 19.69 -25.05
N GLU A 445 13.81 19.32 -26.33
CA GLU A 445 14.42 20.15 -27.39
C GLU A 445 13.63 21.46 -27.54
N LEU A 446 12.29 21.42 -27.53
CA LEU A 446 11.46 22.62 -27.64
C LEU A 446 11.62 23.53 -26.41
N LYS A 447 11.77 22.97 -25.22
CA LYS A 447 12.05 23.73 -24.00
C LYS A 447 13.41 24.40 -24.03
N GLU A 448 14.46 23.70 -24.47
CA GLU A 448 15.79 24.31 -24.65
C GLU A 448 15.77 25.47 -25.63
N LYS A 449 14.97 25.34 -26.68
CA LYS A 449 14.89 26.36 -27.75
C LYS A 449 14.07 27.58 -27.37
N HIS A 450 12.95 27.39 -26.68
CA HIS A 450 11.94 28.45 -26.46
C HIS A 450 11.78 28.86 -24.98
N GLY A 451 12.37 28.11 -24.02
CA GLY A 451 12.16 28.30 -22.59
C GLY A 451 10.86 27.67 -22.08
N ALA A 452 10.53 27.95 -20.84
CA ALA A 452 9.29 27.51 -20.22
C ALA A 452 8.11 28.40 -20.66
N THR A 453 6.91 27.81 -20.76
CA THR A 453 5.68 28.57 -20.97
C THR A 453 5.29 29.33 -19.71
N GLU A 454 5.00 30.62 -19.80
CA GLU A 454 4.49 31.42 -18.67
C GLU A 454 3.01 31.08 -18.42
N PHE A 455 2.68 30.71 -17.19
CA PHE A 455 1.32 30.36 -16.81
C PHE A 455 0.59 31.54 -16.14
N LEU A 456 -0.46 32.03 -16.79
CA LEU A 456 -1.28 33.18 -16.35
C LEU A 456 -2.64 32.75 -15.76
N GLY A 457 -2.96 31.47 -15.77
CA GLY A 457 -4.30 30.96 -15.47
C GLY A 457 -4.74 30.99 -14.01
N TYR A 458 -3.91 31.52 -13.10
CA TYR A 458 -4.36 31.84 -11.75
C TYR A 458 -5.22 33.12 -11.71
N ASP A 459 -4.87 34.11 -12.56
CA ASP A 459 -5.44 35.45 -12.54
C ASP A 459 -6.39 35.71 -13.71
N THR A 460 -6.19 35.06 -14.85
CA THR A 460 -7.00 35.27 -16.05
C THR A 460 -7.38 33.97 -16.75
N GLU A 461 -8.50 33.99 -17.48
CA GLU A 461 -8.95 32.92 -18.36
C GLU A 461 -8.79 33.26 -19.85
N THR A 462 -8.32 34.48 -20.16
CA THR A 462 -8.02 34.92 -21.52
C THR A 462 -6.66 35.60 -21.51
N ALA A 463 -5.79 35.27 -22.47
CA ALA A 463 -4.49 35.89 -22.65
C ALA A 463 -4.08 35.90 -24.12
N GLU A 464 -3.25 36.87 -24.49
CA GLU A 464 -2.55 36.88 -25.76
C GLU A 464 -1.28 36.01 -25.65
N GLY A 465 -0.81 35.45 -26.75
CA GLY A 465 0.41 34.66 -26.80
C GLY A 465 0.96 34.55 -28.21
N VAL A 466 2.15 33.98 -28.31
CA VAL A 466 2.77 33.71 -29.59
C VAL A 466 2.99 32.19 -29.74
N VAL A 467 2.63 31.64 -30.89
CA VAL A 467 2.89 30.23 -31.20
C VAL A 467 4.40 30.00 -31.30
N GLN A 468 4.93 29.17 -30.43
CA GLN A 468 6.37 28.86 -30.41
C GLN A 468 6.69 27.55 -31.13
N ALA A 469 5.76 26.60 -31.14
CA ALA A 469 5.88 25.35 -31.84
C ALA A 469 4.54 24.71 -32.13
N ILE A 470 4.46 24.04 -33.27
CA ILE A 470 3.35 23.20 -33.70
C ILE A 470 3.90 21.79 -33.89
N VAL A 471 3.30 20.80 -33.22
CA VAL A 471 3.66 19.40 -33.36
C VAL A 471 2.46 18.63 -33.93
N LYS A 472 2.72 17.85 -34.99
CA LYS A 472 1.74 17.00 -35.64
C LYS A 472 2.29 15.59 -35.75
N GLU A 473 1.50 14.59 -35.35
CA GLU A 473 1.89 13.17 -35.43
C GLU A 473 3.27 12.87 -34.81
N GLY A 474 3.65 13.60 -33.75
CA GLY A 474 4.92 13.43 -33.06
C GLY A 474 6.12 14.07 -33.70
N ALA A 475 5.92 14.97 -34.70
CA ALA A 475 6.98 15.72 -35.34
C ALA A 475 6.70 17.24 -35.38
N VAL A 476 7.71 18.07 -35.24
CA VAL A 476 7.61 19.53 -35.35
C VAL A 476 7.21 19.91 -36.77
N SER A 477 6.20 20.77 -36.89
CA SER A 477 5.65 21.26 -38.15
C SER A 477 5.70 22.79 -38.19
N THR A 478 5.92 23.37 -39.35
CA THR A 478 5.95 24.84 -39.53
C THR A 478 4.55 25.46 -39.72
N ALA A 479 3.54 24.65 -39.97
CA ALA A 479 2.16 25.12 -40.11
C ALA A 479 1.14 24.04 -39.86
N ALA A 480 -0.08 24.46 -39.46
CA ALA A 480 -1.27 23.63 -39.37
C ALA A 480 -2.47 24.28 -40.03
N LYS A 481 -3.32 23.47 -40.67
CA LYS A 481 -4.52 23.92 -41.41
C LYS A 481 -5.79 23.27 -40.88
N ALA A 482 -6.92 23.78 -41.29
CA ALA A 482 -8.25 23.23 -40.91
C ALA A 482 -8.34 21.71 -41.08
N GLY A 483 -8.81 21.01 -40.06
CA GLY A 483 -8.89 19.55 -39.94
C GLY A 483 -7.64 18.88 -39.33
N ASP A 484 -6.54 19.57 -39.19
CA ASP A 484 -5.32 19.00 -38.56
C ASP A 484 -5.50 18.86 -37.03
N LYS A 485 -5.13 17.71 -36.51
CA LYS A 485 -4.91 17.50 -35.06
C LYS A 485 -3.52 17.99 -34.70
N VAL A 486 -3.42 18.86 -33.70
CA VAL A 486 -2.19 19.57 -33.36
C VAL A 486 -1.93 19.53 -31.86
N GLN A 487 -0.65 19.66 -31.53
CA GLN A 487 -0.17 19.97 -30.18
C GLN A 487 0.60 21.30 -30.31
N ILE A 488 0.14 22.33 -29.61
CA ILE A 488 0.69 23.68 -29.73
C ILE A 488 1.35 24.11 -28.44
N VAL A 489 2.54 24.66 -28.56
CA VAL A 489 3.25 25.35 -27.49
C VAL A 489 3.20 26.84 -27.77
N VAL A 490 2.88 27.64 -26.76
CA VAL A 490 2.80 29.10 -26.83
C VAL A 490 3.69 29.74 -25.77
N SER A 491 4.06 31.01 -25.96
CA SER A 491 4.94 31.75 -25.04
C SER A 491 4.35 31.89 -23.64
N GLN A 492 3.04 32.10 -23.54
CA GLN A 492 2.29 32.23 -22.29
C GLN A 492 0.87 31.71 -22.46
N THR A 493 0.24 31.22 -21.37
CA THR A 493 -1.07 30.60 -21.45
C THR A 493 -1.91 30.77 -20.18
N PRO A 494 -3.25 30.97 -20.31
CA PRO A 494 -4.16 30.87 -19.18
C PRO A 494 -4.63 29.42 -18.95
N PHE A 495 -4.32 28.48 -19.84
CA PHE A 495 -4.75 27.08 -19.74
C PHE A 495 -3.93 26.32 -18.71
N TYR A 496 -4.59 25.72 -17.73
CA TYR A 496 -3.95 24.83 -16.78
C TYR A 496 -3.58 23.51 -17.45
N GLY A 497 -2.32 23.13 -17.37
CA GLY A 497 -1.85 21.83 -17.81
C GLY A 497 -2.07 20.77 -16.74
N GLU A 498 -2.54 19.59 -17.11
CA GLU A 498 -2.81 18.49 -16.19
C GLU A 498 -1.65 18.23 -15.24
N SER A 499 -1.92 18.35 -13.94
CA SER A 499 -0.93 18.19 -12.88
C SER A 499 -1.63 18.03 -11.52
N GLY A 500 -1.00 17.35 -10.56
CA GLY A 500 -1.51 17.22 -9.19
C GLY A 500 -2.90 16.59 -9.08
N GLY A 501 -3.33 15.83 -10.09
CA GLY A 501 -4.65 15.21 -10.15
C GLY A 501 -5.75 16.09 -10.76
N GLN A 502 -5.50 17.39 -11.02
CA GLN A 502 -6.43 18.25 -11.75
C GLN A 502 -6.25 18.06 -13.26
N MET A 503 -7.35 17.77 -13.96
CA MET A 503 -7.38 17.63 -15.42
C MET A 503 -7.00 18.95 -16.12
N GLY A 504 -6.38 18.85 -17.30
CA GLY A 504 -6.05 19.96 -18.16
C GLY A 504 -7.28 20.73 -18.64
N ASP A 505 -7.10 22.00 -18.95
CA ASP A 505 -8.20 22.85 -19.47
C ASP A 505 -8.48 22.60 -20.95
N THR A 506 -9.68 22.95 -21.32
CA THR A 506 -10.16 23.03 -22.68
C THR A 506 -10.53 24.47 -23.03
N GLY A 507 -10.70 24.77 -24.31
CA GLY A 507 -11.10 26.10 -24.76
C GLY A 507 -10.73 26.35 -26.23
N VAL A 508 -10.33 27.58 -26.54
CA VAL A 508 -10.09 28.02 -27.91
C VAL A 508 -8.79 28.83 -27.98
N ILE A 509 -7.99 28.57 -29.02
CA ILE A 509 -6.92 29.43 -29.49
C ILE A 509 -7.38 30.05 -30.82
N SER A 510 -7.41 31.37 -30.91
CA SER A 510 -7.82 32.11 -32.10
C SER A 510 -6.75 33.09 -32.56
N SER A 511 -6.72 33.35 -33.88
CA SER A 511 -5.94 34.39 -34.52
C SER A 511 -6.78 35.13 -35.53
N ASP A 512 -6.28 36.19 -36.14
CA ASP A 512 -6.97 36.85 -37.26
C ASP A 512 -7.23 35.92 -38.45
N HIS A 513 -6.56 34.74 -38.49
CA HIS A 513 -6.55 33.87 -39.65
C HIS A 513 -7.14 32.47 -39.35
N GLY A 514 -7.64 32.23 -38.14
CA GLY A 514 -8.20 30.91 -37.82
C GLY A 514 -8.52 30.67 -36.36
N LYS A 515 -8.98 29.44 -36.12
CA LYS A 515 -9.47 28.98 -34.82
C LYS A 515 -9.06 27.52 -34.57
N ILE A 516 -8.56 27.24 -33.36
CA ILE A 516 -8.24 25.90 -32.89
C ILE A 516 -9.12 25.62 -31.67
N GLU A 517 -9.79 24.50 -31.67
CA GLU A 517 -10.51 23.98 -30.50
C GLU A 517 -9.55 23.10 -29.68
N ILE A 518 -9.32 23.48 -28.43
CA ILE A 518 -8.44 22.77 -27.51
C ILE A 518 -9.28 21.79 -26.69
N SER A 519 -8.97 20.51 -26.83
CA SER A 519 -9.63 19.41 -26.12
C SER A 519 -8.94 19.00 -24.83
N ASP A 520 -7.64 19.34 -24.67
CA ASP A 520 -6.86 19.03 -23.46
C ASP A 520 -5.58 19.90 -23.41
N THR A 521 -5.06 20.10 -22.21
CA THR A 521 -3.78 20.77 -21.98
C THR A 521 -2.93 19.94 -21.03
N GLN A 522 -1.73 19.56 -21.49
CA GLN A 522 -0.77 18.72 -20.77
C GLN A 522 0.48 19.49 -20.38
N LYS A 523 1.02 19.18 -19.22
CA LYS A 523 2.31 19.70 -18.79
C LYS A 523 3.41 18.72 -19.19
N ARG A 524 4.40 19.17 -19.98
CA ARG A 524 5.49 18.34 -20.50
C ARG A 524 6.85 19.02 -20.24
N GLY A 525 7.94 18.25 -20.17
CA GLY A 525 9.31 18.75 -20.16
C GLY A 525 9.60 19.82 -19.11
N GLU A 526 9.16 19.64 -17.85
CA GLU A 526 9.40 20.57 -16.74
C GLU A 526 9.10 22.05 -17.03
N GLY A 527 7.89 22.35 -17.53
CA GLY A 527 7.44 23.75 -17.68
C GLY A 527 6.86 24.13 -19.05
N LEU A 528 6.75 23.21 -19.99
CA LEU A 528 5.96 23.44 -21.21
C LEU A 528 4.49 23.08 -20.99
N PHE A 529 3.59 23.98 -21.44
CA PHE A 529 2.17 23.73 -21.54
C PHE A 529 1.83 23.39 -22.99
N VAL A 530 1.39 22.17 -23.23
CA VAL A 530 1.10 21.62 -24.55
C VAL A 530 -0.40 21.55 -24.74
N HIS A 531 -0.94 22.38 -25.64
CA HIS A 531 -2.36 22.47 -25.94
C HIS A 531 -2.68 21.49 -27.06
N GLN A 532 -3.47 20.46 -26.76
CA GLN A 532 -3.92 19.45 -27.73
C GLN A 532 -5.27 19.85 -28.31
N GLY A 533 -5.38 19.89 -29.65
CA GLY A 533 -6.63 20.34 -30.28
C GLY A 533 -6.72 20.02 -31.74
N THR A 534 -7.77 20.58 -32.36
CA THR A 534 -8.04 20.46 -33.78
C THR A 534 -8.21 21.86 -34.38
N VAL A 535 -7.52 22.12 -35.47
CA VAL A 535 -7.73 23.37 -36.24
C VAL A 535 -9.12 23.32 -36.88
N ILE A 536 -10.01 24.19 -36.43
CA ILE A 536 -11.39 24.24 -36.95
C ILE A 536 -11.45 25.07 -38.24
N ASP A 537 -10.70 26.15 -38.29
CA ASP A 537 -10.68 27.08 -39.42
C ASP A 537 -9.31 27.71 -39.56
N GLY A 538 -8.95 28.07 -40.80
CA GLY A 538 -7.75 28.83 -41.15
C GLY A 538 -6.45 28.03 -41.15
N VAL A 539 -5.35 28.78 -40.98
CA VAL A 539 -3.98 28.26 -40.96
C VAL A 539 -3.19 28.94 -39.84
N PHE A 540 -2.47 28.16 -39.05
CA PHE A 540 -1.56 28.61 -38.01
C PHE A 540 -0.12 28.29 -38.34
N LYS A 541 0.77 29.19 -38.00
CA LYS A 541 2.24 29.06 -38.21
C LYS A 541 3.00 29.38 -36.93
N ASP A 542 4.24 28.90 -36.86
CA ASP A 542 5.20 29.33 -35.88
C ASP A 542 5.39 30.86 -35.94
N GLY A 543 5.34 31.53 -34.80
CA GLY A 543 5.40 33.00 -34.69
C GLY A 543 4.06 33.74 -34.77
N ASP A 544 2.94 33.06 -35.04
CA ASP A 544 1.61 33.71 -35.05
C ASP A 544 1.22 34.24 -33.68
N ALA A 545 0.69 35.49 -33.68
CA ALA A 545 0.04 36.05 -32.51
C ALA A 545 -1.36 35.41 -32.35
N VAL A 546 -1.68 34.98 -31.14
CA VAL A 546 -2.95 34.27 -30.81
C VAL A 546 -3.57 34.79 -29.55
N VAL A 547 -4.89 34.66 -29.46
CA VAL A 547 -5.67 34.87 -28.23
C VAL A 547 -6.14 33.49 -27.74
N LEU A 548 -5.81 33.19 -26.49
CA LEU A 548 -6.16 31.96 -25.80
C LEU A 548 -7.34 32.22 -24.86
N THR A 549 -8.41 31.46 -24.96
CA THR A 549 -9.61 31.59 -24.14
C THR A 549 -9.99 30.23 -23.57
N VAL A 550 -9.96 30.12 -22.24
CA VAL A 550 -10.34 28.88 -21.51
C VAL A 550 -11.84 28.72 -21.47
N ASP A 551 -12.35 27.50 -21.52
CA ASP A 551 -13.76 27.19 -21.22
C ASP A 551 -14.08 27.53 -19.75
N HIS A 552 -14.70 28.67 -19.55
CA HIS A 552 -15.05 29.19 -18.21
C HIS A 552 -15.94 28.23 -17.42
N ALA A 553 -16.94 27.64 -18.07
CA ALA A 553 -17.89 26.78 -17.38
C ALA A 553 -17.21 25.49 -16.88
N ARG A 554 -16.33 24.89 -17.69
CA ARG A 554 -15.55 23.74 -17.31
C ARG A 554 -14.50 24.07 -16.23
N ARG A 555 -13.77 25.18 -16.38
CA ARG A 555 -12.78 25.66 -15.39
C ARG A 555 -13.44 25.93 -14.03
N SER A 556 -14.62 26.52 -14.00
CA SER A 556 -15.35 26.80 -12.76
C SER A 556 -15.70 25.51 -12.02
N ARG A 557 -16.12 24.47 -12.72
CA ARG A 557 -16.38 23.14 -12.13
C ARG A 557 -15.10 22.49 -11.61
N LEU A 558 -14.00 22.57 -12.35
CA LEU A 558 -12.69 22.08 -11.90
C LEU A 558 -12.22 22.80 -10.61
N ARG A 559 -12.33 24.13 -10.55
CA ARG A 559 -12.01 24.93 -9.36
C ARG A 559 -12.85 24.53 -8.15
N ALA A 560 -14.15 24.33 -8.35
CA ALA A 560 -15.07 23.92 -7.29
C ALA A 560 -14.70 22.54 -6.74
N ASN A 561 -14.49 21.54 -7.62
CA ASN A 561 -14.10 20.20 -7.24
C ASN A 561 -12.71 20.17 -6.59
N HIS A 562 -11.76 20.97 -7.07
CA HIS A 562 -10.42 21.01 -6.47
C HIS A 562 -10.45 21.62 -5.06
N SER A 563 -11.15 22.75 -4.89
CA SER A 563 -11.29 23.38 -3.57
C SER A 563 -12.06 22.48 -2.61
N ALA A 564 -13.10 21.79 -3.07
CA ALA A 564 -13.83 20.80 -2.26
C ALA A 564 -12.94 19.64 -1.79
N THR A 565 -11.97 19.23 -2.62
CA THR A 565 -11.00 18.17 -2.23
C THR A 565 -10.22 18.57 -0.99
N HIS A 566 -9.76 19.81 -0.90
CA HIS A 566 -9.04 20.32 0.28
C HIS A 566 -9.94 20.40 1.53
N LEU A 567 -11.19 20.86 1.37
CA LEU A 567 -12.13 20.89 2.50
C LEU A 567 -12.47 19.49 3.01
N LEU A 568 -12.68 18.53 2.10
CA LEU A 568 -12.90 17.12 2.46
C LEU A 568 -11.65 16.50 3.10
N HIS A 569 -10.46 16.85 2.63
CA HIS A 569 -9.20 16.34 3.21
C HIS A 569 -9.09 16.74 4.68
N GLU A 570 -9.30 18.00 5.00
CA GLU A 570 -9.23 18.45 6.38
C GLU A 570 -10.37 17.87 7.23
N ALA A 571 -11.61 17.82 6.73
CA ALA A 571 -12.72 17.16 7.41
C ALA A 571 -12.42 15.69 7.76
N LEU A 572 -11.85 14.97 6.82
CA LEU A 572 -11.41 13.58 7.04
C LEU A 572 -10.34 13.48 8.13
N ARG A 573 -9.40 14.42 8.17
CA ARG A 573 -8.36 14.47 9.21
C ARG A 573 -8.94 14.75 10.59
N GLU A 574 -9.89 15.65 10.68
CA GLU A 574 -10.56 15.95 11.95
C GLU A 574 -11.41 14.78 12.46
N VAL A 575 -12.10 14.08 11.57
CA VAL A 575 -12.99 12.96 11.94
C VAL A 575 -12.23 11.65 12.17
N LEU A 576 -11.29 11.33 11.30
CA LEU A 576 -10.62 10.03 11.30
C LEU A 576 -9.23 10.05 11.95
N GLY A 577 -8.63 11.24 12.09
CA GLY A 577 -7.32 11.45 12.67
C GLY A 577 -6.26 11.97 11.71
N THR A 578 -5.17 12.49 12.26
CA THR A 578 -4.08 13.16 11.51
C THR A 578 -3.27 12.22 10.60
N HIS A 579 -3.48 10.92 10.68
CA HIS A 579 -2.88 9.92 9.79
C HIS A 579 -3.46 9.95 8.37
N VAL A 580 -4.61 10.61 8.18
CA VAL A 580 -5.20 10.77 6.84
C VAL A 580 -4.30 11.67 6.00
N ALA A 581 -3.81 11.12 4.89
CA ALA A 581 -2.98 11.83 3.92
C ALA A 581 -3.38 11.42 2.50
N GLN A 582 -3.27 12.33 1.56
CA GLN A 582 -3.54 12.07 0.15
C GLN A 582 -2.61 10.97 -0.39
N LYS A 583 -3.19 10.01 -1.11
CA LYS A 583 -2.49 8.95 -1.86
C LYS A 583 -2.74 9.02 -3.36
N GLY A 584 -3.78 9.71 -3.75
CA GLY A 584 -4.14 10.01 -5.13
C GLY A 584 -5.29 10.99 -5.19
N SER A 585 -5.40 11.70 -6.29
CA SER A 585 -6.49 12.62 -6.55
C SER A 585 -6.85 12.61 -8.04
N LEU A 586 -8.13 12.80 -8.33
CA LEU A 586 -8.62 13.14 -9.66
C LEU A 586 -9.65 14.26 -9.49
N VAL A 587 -9.36 15.40 -10.09
CA VAL A 587 -10.28 16.53 -10.15
C VAL A 587 -10.72 16.68 -11.62
N ALA A 588 -11.93 16.20 -11.90
CA ALA A 588 -12.61 16.31 -13.19
C ALA A 588 -13.76 17.33 -13.09
N PRO A 589 -14.28 17.86 -14.20
CA PRO A 589 -15.40 18.82 -14.14
C PRO A 589 -16.70 18.20 -13.62
N GLU A 590 -16.90 16.90 -13.79
CA GLU A 590 -18.13 16.20 -13.36
C GLU A 590 -18.06 15.71 -11.92
N ARG A 591 -16.87 15.40 -11.41
CA ARG A 591 -16.67 14.82 -10.07
C ARG A 591 -15.25 15.00 -9.58
N LEU A 592 -15.06 14.84 -8.30
CA LEU A 592 -13.76 14.62 -7.69
C LEU A 592 -13.65 13.17 -7.17
N ARG A 593 -12.40 12.67 -7.15
CA ARG A 593 -12.03 11.41 -6.54
C ARG A 593 -10.80 11.64 -5.68
N PHE A 594 -10.89 11.24 -4.43
CA PHE A 594 -9.85 11.48 -3.45
C PHE A 594 -9.47 10.18 -2.73
N ASP A 595 -8.25 9.74 -2.93
CA ASP A 595 -7.70 8.52 -2.33
C ASP A 595 -6.86 8.90 -1.12
N VAL A 596 -7.19 8.36 0.05
CA VAL A 596 -6.55 8.72 1.32
C VAL A 596 -6.03 7.49 2.07
N SER A 597 -4.97 7.69 2.86
CA SER A 597 -4.50 6.69 3.80
C SER A 597 -5.52 6.53 4.93
N HIS A 598 -6.21 5.40 4.97
CA HIS A 598 -7.06 4.99 6.08
C HIS A 598 -7.23 3.47 6.08
N PRO A 599 -7.03 2.80 7.24
CA PRO A 599 -6.89 1.36 7.27
C PRO A 599 -8.21 0.58 7.24
N LYS A 600 -9.34 1.22 7.57
CA LYS A 600 -10.66 0.58 7.67
C LYS A 600 -11.71 1.28 6.81
N PRO A 601 -12.84 0.62 6.47
CA PRO A 601 -13.98 1.30 5.86
C PRO A 601 -14.50 2.42 6.76
N MET A 602 -14.94 3.51 6.14
CA MET A 602 -15.64 4.59 6.83
C MET A 602 -17.11 4.24 7.02
N SER A 603 -17.65 4.54 8.18
CA SER A 603 -19.08 4.37 8.43
C SER A 603 -19.91 5.44 7.72
N ALA A 604 -21.19 5.16 7.50
CA ALA A 604 -22.10 6.14 6.94
C ALA A 604 -22.22 7.42 7.81
N GLU A 605 -22.06 7.27 9.12
CA GLU A 605 -22.08 8.38 10.08
C GLU A 605 -20.80 9.22 9.96
N GLU A 606 -19.62 8.59 9.89
CA GLU A 606 -18.35 9.30 9.66
C GLU A 606 -18.37 10.08 8.33
N LEU A 607 -18.86 9.46 7.23
CA LEU A 607 -19.00 10.12 5.94
C LEU A 607 -19.96 11.31 5.99
N LYS A 608 -21.07 11.17 6.72
CA LYS A 608 -22.02 12.26 6.91
C LYS A 608 -21.41 13.44 7.67
N ILE A 609 -20.66 13.17 8.74
CA ILE A 609 -19.99 14.21 9.51
C ILE A 609 -18.95 14.93 8.64
N VAL A 610 -18.17 14.20 7.84
CA VAL A 610 -17.19 14.76 6.89
C VAL A 610 -17.87 15.68 5.88
N GLU A 611 -18.97 15.23 5.28
CA GLU A 611 -19.75 16.02 4.32
C GLU A 611 -20.35 17.27 4.96
N ASP A 612 -20.95 17.14 6.14
CA ASP A 612 -21.55 18.25 6.88
C ASP A 612 -20.49 19.32 7.24
N MET A 613 -19.30 18.90 7.74
CA MET A 613 -18.20 19.80 8.08
C MET A 613 -17.68 20.55 6.85
N ALA A 614 -17.46 19.87 5.74
CA ALA A 614 -16.99 20.50 4.51
C ALA A 614 -18.03 21.53 4.00
N ASN A 615 -19.33 21.20 4.05
CA ASN A 615 -20.39 22.13 3.65
C ASN A 615 -20.55 23.31 4.62
N GLU A 616 -20.27 23.15 5.91
CA GLU A 616 -20.25 24.26 6.88
C GLU A 616 -19.22 25.31 6.44
N ILE A 617 -18.06 24.92 5.94
CA ILE A 617 -17.04 25.84 5.42
C ILE A 617 -17.46 26.44 4.07
N VAL A 618 -18.13 25.70 3.20
CA VAL A 618 -18.69 26.23 1.95
C VAL A 618 -19.65 27.37 2.24
N LEU A 619 -20.53 27.19 3.22
CA LEU A 619 -21.55 28.18 3.60
C LEU A 619 -20.98 29.45 4.22
N GLN A 620 -19.75 29.45 4.72
CA GLN A 620 -19.07 30.66 5.20
C GLN A 620 -18.79 31.67 4.09
N ASN A 621 -18.67 31.23 2.84
CA ASN A 621 -18.26 32.04 1.70
C ASN A 621 -16.96 32.82 1.96
N TRP A 622 -15.99 32.16 2.61
CA TRP A 622 -14.72 32.75 3.00
C TRP A 622 -13.78 32.93 1.80
N PRO A 623 -13.00 34.01 1.70
CA PRO A 623 -12.03 34.20 0.65
C PRO A 623 -10.98 33.09 0.65
N VAL A 624 -10.65 32.57 -0.53
CA VAL A 624 -9.53 31.64 -0.74
C VAL A 624 -8.28 32.48 -0.99
N THR A 625 -7.29 32.34 -0.13
CA THR A 625 -6.04 33.10 -0.23
C THR A 625 -4.89 32.23 -0.68
N THR A 626 -4.00 32.84 -1.47
CA THR A 626 -2.79 32.19 -1.97
C THR A 626 -1.57 33.05 -1.60
N ARG A 627 -0.52 32.38 -1.09
CA ARG A 627 0.76 33.03 -0.77
C ARG A 627 1.91 32.18 -1.29
N LEU A 628 2.97 32.86 -1.76
CA LEU A 628 4.24 32.23 -2.11
C LEU A 628 5.17 32.36 -0.90
N MET A 629 5.81 31.28 -0.50
CA MET A 629 6.78 31.26 0.61
C MET A 629 7.69 30.03 0.51
N SER A 630 8.74 29.99 1.35
CA SER A 630 9.59 28.81 1.42
C SER A 630 8.83 27.59 1.94
N VAL A 631 9.28 26.38 1.60
CA VAL A 631 8.66 25.13 2.11
C VAL A 631 8.68 25.08 3.64
N ASP A 632 9.79 25.51 4.24
CA ASP A 632 9.97 25.49 5.69
C ASP A 632 9.03 26.47 6.41
N ASP A 633 8.86 27.67 5.88
CA ASP A 633 7.89 28.65 6.41
C ASP A 633 6.46 28.14 6.28
N ALA A 634 6.13 27.52 5.14
CA ALA A 634 4.81 26.94 4.92
C ALA A 634 4.49 25.84 5.95
N ILE A 635 5.46 24.95 6.21
CA ILE A 635 5.31 23.89 7.23
C ILE A 635 5.20 24.49 8.64
N ALA A 636 5.98 25.52 8.94
CA ALA A 636 5.92 26.22 10.23
C ALA A 636 4.55 26.90 10.47
N GLU A 637 3.89 27.39 9.42
CA GLU A 637 2.51 27.90 9.48
C GLU A 637 1.43 26.80 9.54
N GLY A 638 1.84 25.53 9.48
CA GLY A 638 0.92 24.39 9.55
C GLY A 638 0.38 23.93 8.21
N ALA A 639 0.97 24.37 7.10
CA ALA A 639 0.59 23.89 5.77
C ALA A 639 0.93 22.41 5.61
N MET A 640 0.00 21.66 5.02
CA MET A 640 0.25 20.29 4.64
C MET A 640 1.07 20.23 3.36
N ALA A 641 2.26 19.62 3.47
CA ALA A 641 3.06 19.21 2.34
C ALA A 641 2.70 17.77 1.97
N LEU A 642 2.36 17.51 0.71
CA LEU A 642 2.09 16.17 0.22
C LEU A 642 3.38 15.36 0.20
N PHE A 643 3.34 14.15 0.76
CA PHE A 643 4.49 13.24 0.74
C PHE A 643 4.80 12.80 -0.70
N GLY A 644 6.03 13.07 -1.15
CA GLY A 644 6.55 12.57 -2.44
C GLY A 644 6.50 13.56 -3.60
N GLU A 645 5.97 14.78 -3.42
CA GLU A 645 6.08 15.81 -4.45
C GLU A 645 7.41 16.58 -4.34
N LYS A 646 7.95 16.95 -5.51
CA LYS A 646 9.11 17.85 -5.61
C LYS A 646 8.60 19.29 -5.45
N TYR A 647 8.97 19.92 -4.36
CA TYR A 647 8.75 21.34 -4.19
C TYR A 647 10.04 22.09 -4.56
N GLY A 648 9.90 23.19 -5.30
CA GLY A 648 10.99 24.15 -5.50
C GLY A 648 11.32 24.90 -4.20
N ASP A 649 12.27 25.83 -4.28
CA ASP A 649 12.64 26.67 -3.13
C ASP A 649 11.45 27.52 -2.63
N GLU A 650 10.52 27.84 -3.53
CA GLU A 650 9.30 28.59 -3.26
C GLU A 650 8.06 27.76 -3.61
N VAL A 651 7.06 27.75 -2.72
CA VAL A 651 5.82 26.98 -2.85
C VAL A 651 4.59 27.87 -2.73
N ARG A 652 3.54 27.45 -3.44
CA ARG A 652 2.23 28.11 -3.38
C ARG A 652 1.39 27.48 -2.26
N VAL A 653 1.12 28.25 -1.23
CA VAL A 653 0.27 27.89 -0.08
C VAL A 653 -1.14 28.40 -0.32
N VAL A 654 -2.12 27.51 -0.31
CA VAL A 654 -3.55 27.84 -0.46
C VAL A 654 -4.22 27.67 0.89
N ALA A 655 -4.89 28.70 1.36
CA ALA A 655 -5.67 28.69 2.60
C ALA A 655 -7.14 28.99 2.32
N MET A 656 -8.07 28.23 2.91
CA MET A 656 -9.51 28.35 2.69
C MET A 656 -10.32 28.01 3.94
N GLY A 657 -11.37 28.83 4.17
CA GLY A 657 -12.28 28.73 5.29
C GLY A 657 -11.67 29.13 6.63
N GLU A 658 -12.53 29.30 7.64
CA GLU A 658 -12.14 29.50 9.03
C GLU A 658 -12.66 28.32 9.87
N GLY A 659 -11.78 27.73 10.66
CA GLY A 659 -12.16 26.64 11.56
C GLY A 659 -13.08 27.15 12.67
N VAL A 660 -14.21 26.50 12.84
CA VAL A 660 -15.24 26.91 13.84
C VAL A 660 -15.12 26.14 15.15
N ARG A 661 -14.33 25.07 15.18
CA ARG A 661 -14.23 24.12 16.32
C ARG A 661 -12.78 23.64 16.54
N GLY A 662 -12.55 23.09 17.73
CA GLY A 662 -11.30 22.38 18.05
C GLY A 662 -10.04 23.26 18.01
N ALA A 663 -8.92 22.65 17.65
CA ALA A 663 -7.61 23.31 17.60
C ALA A 663 -7.49 24.35 16.47
N LYS A 664 -8.43 24.36 15.52
CA LYS A 664 -8.46 25.27 14.36
C LYS A 664 -9.43 26.45 14.53
N ALA A 665 -10.15 26.54 15.65
CA ALA A 665 -11.07 27.68 15.90
C ALA A 665 -10.34 29.01 15.73
N GLY A 666 -10.86 29.89 14.82
CA GLY A 666 -10.28 31.17 14.49
C GLY A 666 -9.00 31.15 13.66
N LYS A 667 -8.65 29.98 13.08
CA LYS A 667 -7.53 29.80 12.14
C LYS A 667 -8.07 29.35 10.78
N ALA A 668 -7.23 29.41 9.75
CA ALA A 668 -7.62 28.85 8.46
C ALA A 668 -7.96 27.34 8.62
N TYR A 669 -9.11 26.95 8.06
CA TYR A 669 -9.59 25.57 8.15
C TYR A 669 -8.68 24.60 7.39
N SER A 670 -8.43 24.86 6.11
CA SER A 670 -7.47 24.10 5.30
C SER A 670 -6.32 25.00 4.88
N ILE A 671 -5.08 24.52 5.07
CA ILE A 671 -3.85 25.15 4.57
C ILE A 671 -3.01 24.05 3.92
N GLU A 672 -2.81 24.14 2.59
CA GLU A 672 -2.12 23.11 1.85
C GLU A 672 -1.19 23.68 0.77
N LEU A 673 -0.12 22.96 0.45
CA LEU A 673 0.73 23.24 -0.70
C LEU A 673 0.01 22.79 -1.96
N CYS A 674 -0.38 23.72 -2.83
CA CYS A 674 -1.15 23.36 -4.03
C CYS A 674 -0.87 24.28 -5.21
N GLY A 675 -0.48 23.66 -6.35
CA GLY A 675 -0.27 24.36 -7.63
C GLY A 675 -1.52 24.39 -8.53
N GLY A 676 -2.66 23.89 -8.08
CA GLY A 676 -3.89 23.85 -8.87
C GLY A 676 -4.67 25.17 -8.89
N THR A 677 -5.76 25.20 -9.66
CA THR A 677 -6.68 26.35 -9.72
C THR A 677 -7.81 26.17 -8.72
N HIS A 678 -8.19 27.24 -8.03
CA HIS A 678 -9.19 27.24 -6.95
C HIS A 678 -10.25 28.31 -7.16
N VAL A 679 -11.35 28.16 -6.43
CA VAL A 679 -12.40 29.19 -6.34
C VAL A 679 -11.86 30.43 -5.61
N GLY A 680 -12.44 31.61 -5.89
CA GLY A 680 -12.06 32.83 -5.19
C GLY A 680 -12.63 32.95 -3.76
N ALA A 681 -13.74 32.23 -3.49
CA ALA A 681 -14.34 32.10 -2.16
C ALA A 681 -15.02 30.74 -2.02
N THR A 682 -15.06 30.19 -0.79
CA THR A 682 -15.57 28.85 -0.51
C THR A 682 -17.04 28.66 -0.96
N GLY A 683 -17.86 29.73 -0.93
CA GLY A 683 -19.24 29.68 -1.40
C GLY A 683 -19.41 29.37 -2.89
N GLN A 684 -18.40 29.64 -3.72
CA GLN A 684 -18.41 29.32 -5.14
C GLN A 684 -18.34 27.80 -5.42
N ILE A 685 -18.01 26.98 -4.42
CA ILE A 685 -18.11 25.52 -4.51
C ILE A 685 -19.58 25.10 -4.63
N GLY A 686 -20.50 25.85 -4.04
CA GLY A 686 -21.93 25.61 -4.00
C GLY A 686 -22.33 24.58 -2.95
N LEU A 687 -22.35 23.32 -3.31
CA LEU A 687 -22.68 22.20 -2.43
C LEU A 687 -21.69 21.05 -2.69
N ILE A 688 -21.25 20.39 -1.64
CA ILE A 688 -20.47 19.14 -1.72
C ILE A 688 -21.40 17.97 -1.39
N ARG A 689 -21.43 16.96 -2.25
CA ARG A 689 -22.15 15.70 -2.03
C ARG A 689 -21.20 14.52 -2.18
N VAL A 690 -20.99 13.79 -1.10
CA VAL A 690 -20.23 12.53 -1.11
C VAL A 690 -21.12 11.43 -1.70
N LEU A 691 -20.66 10.81 -2.78
CA LEU A 691 -21.41 9.75 -3.48
C LEU A 691 -21.15 8.39 -2.84
N GLY A 692 -19.97 8.17 -2.30
CA GLY A 692 -19.62 6.92 -1.66
C GLY A 692 -18.15 6.79 -1.33
N GLU A 693 -17.84 5.68 -0.69
CA GLU A 693 -16.51 5.30 -0.23
C GLU A 693 -16.21 3.86 -0.66
N SER A 694 -14.95 3.58 -1.08
CA SER A 694 -14.53 2.25 -1.50
C SER A 694 -13.05 1.97 -1.18
N ALA A 695 -12.65 0.68 -1.20
CA ALA A 695 -11.26 0.30 -1.07
C ALA A 695 -10.53 0.38 -2.42
N VAL A 696 -9.34 0.97 -2.45
CA VAL A 696 -8.44 0.96 -3.61
C VAL A 696 -7.33 -0.08 -3.43
N GLY A 697 -6.84 -0.19 -2.22
CA GLY A 697 -5.76 -1.10 -1.85
C GLY A 697 -5.66 -1.25 -0.33
N ALA A 698 -4.64 -1.95 0.13
CA ALA A 698 -4.42 -2.12 1.56
C ALA A 698 -4.08 -0.75 2.19
N GLY A 699 -4.92 -0.30 3.13
CA GLY A 699 -4.72 0.97 3.83
C GLY A 699 -5.04 2.23 3.00
N VAL A 700 -5.66 2.10 1.82
CA VAL A 700 -6.08 3.24 0.99
C VAL A 700 -7.59 3.18 0.73
N ARG A 701 -8.27 4.25 1.08
CA ARG A 701 -9.71 4.42 0.88
C ARG A 701 -9.94 5.53 -0.15
N ARG A 702 -10.94 5.32 -0.99
CA ARG A 702 -11.37 6.25 -2.04
C ARG A 702 -12.68 6.90 -1.67
N ILE A 703 -12.74 8.21 -1.76
CA ILE A 703 -13.98 8.99 -1.69
C ILE A 703 -14.25 9.55 -3.08
N GLU A 704 -15.50 9.45 -3.52
CA GLU A 704 -16.02 10.14 -4.70
C GLU A 704 -17.06 11.16 -4.25
N ALA A 705 -16.96 12.37 -4.79
CA ALA A 705 -17.90 13.45 -4.50
C ALA A 705 -18.15 14.31 -5.74
N VAL A 706 -19.24 15.05 -5.70
CA VAL A 706 -19.65 16.05 -6.70
C VAL A 706 -19.91 17.37 -6.03
N THR A 707 -19.78 18.47 -6.79
CA THR A 707 -19.98 19.82 -6.26
C THR A 707 -20.98 20.63 -7.10
N GLY A 708 -21.47 21.71 -6.56
CA GLY A 708 -22.26 22.75 -7.25
C GLY A 708 -23.42 22.16 -8.07
N GLU A 709 -23.41 22.43 -9.38
CA GLU A 709 -24.50 21.99 -10.28
C GLU A 709 -24.59 20.47 -10.38
N SER A 710 -23.46 19.73 -10.43
CA SER A 710 -23.49 18.27 -10.47
C SER A 710 -24.07 17.67 -9.17
N ALA A 711 -23.83 18.30 -8.04
CA ALA A 711 -24.44 17.89 -6.77
C ALA A 711 -25.94 18.16 -6.75
N ARG A 712 -26.39 19.34 -7.29
CA ARG A 712 -27.80 19.68 -7.42
C ARG A 712 -28.54 18.70 -8.33
N GLU A 713 -27.94 18.38 -9.49
CA GLU A 713 -28.49 17.41 -10.44
C GLU A 713 -28.63 16.02 -9.83
N TYR A 714 -27.60 15.56 -9.14
CA TYR A 714 -27.63 14.29 -8.42
C TYR A 714 -28.76 14.22 -7.41
N LEU A 715 -28.92 15.25 -6.58
CA LEU A 715 -30.00 15.31 -5.58
C LEU A 715 -31.39 15.39 -6.24
N ALA A 716 -31.53 16.16 -7.32
CA ALA A 716 -32.77 16.25 -8.07
C ALA A 716 -33.18 14.88 -8.66
N GLU A 717 -32.19 14.13 -9.18
CA GLU A 717 -32.46 12.77 -9.70
C GLU A 717 -32.88 11.81 -8.58
N GLN A 718 -32.24 11.88 -7.39
CA GLN A 718 -32.66 11.06 -6.25
C GLN A 718 -34.09 11.41 -5.78
N ASP A 719 -34.42 12.69 -5.72
CA ASP A 719 -35.75 13.17 -5.36
C ASP A 719 -36.81 12.66 -6.39
N GLU A 720 -36.51 12.75 -7.67
CA GLU A 720 -37.40 12.25 -8.74
C GLU A 720 -37.57 10.72 -8.67
N ARG A 721 -36.52 9.99 -8.37
CA ARG A 721 -36.60 8.53 -8.13
C ARG A 721 -37.54 8.21 -6.98
N VAL A 722 -37.43 8.93 -5.85
CA VAL A 722 -38.34 8.73 -4.70
C VAL A 722 -39.76 9.09 -5.05
N LYS A 723 -40.02 10.19 -5.78
CA LYS A 723 -41.33 10.58 -6.24
C LYS A 723 -41.93 9.54 -7.18
N THR A 724 -41.16 9.00 -8.11
CA THR A 724 -41.58 7.93 -9.02
C THR A 724 -41.96 6.65 -8.26
N LEU A 725 -41.16 6.27 -7.27
CA LEU A 725 -41.47 5.14 -6.39
C LEU A 725 -42.75 5.39 -5.59
N ALA A 726 -42.93 6.58 -5.03
CA ALA A 726 -44.13 6.98 -4.28
C ALA A 726 -45.39 6.90 -5.16
N ALA A 727 -45.33 7.43 -6.40
CA ALA A 727 -46.39 7.34 -7.36
C ALA A 727 -46.75 5.87 -7.71
N SER A 728 -45.74 5.06 -7.94
CA SER A 728 -45.92 3.63 -8.25
C SER A 728 -46.59 2.87 -7.11
N LEU A 729 -46.21 3.21 -5.88
CA LEU A 729 -46.77 2.63 -4.66
C LEU A 729 -48.06 3.28 -4.17
N LYS A 730 -48.49 4.39 -4.84
CA LYS A 730 -49.69 5.19 -4.52
C LYS A 730 -49.67 5.71 -3.08
N VAL A 731 -48.52 6.24 -2.65
CA VAL A 731 -48.30 6.83 -1.30
C VAL A 731 -47.57 8.18 -1.45
N GLN A 732 -47.48 8.93 -0.34
CA GLN A 732 -46.63 10.12 -0.29
C GLN A 732 -45.13 9.73 -0.25
N PRO A 733 -44.24 10.58 -0.73
CA PRO A 733 -42.78 10.31 -0.70
C PRO A 733 -42.23 9.89 0.66
N GLY A 734 -42.71 10.50 1.76
CA GLY A 734 -42.31 10.14 3.12
C GLY A 734 -42.81 8.77 3.62
N GLU A 735 -43.77 8.17 2.91
CA GLU A 735 -44.37 6.88 3.29
C GLU A 735 -43.83 5.70 2.46
N VAL A 736 -42.90 5.95 1.52
CA VAL A 736 -42.33 4.93 0.63
C VAL A 736 -41.71 3.78 1.42
N LEU A 737 -40.90 4.10 2.41
CA LEU A 737 -40.20 3.09 3.22
C LEU A 737 -41.19 2.18 3.97
N SER A 738 -42.13 2.78 4.70
CA SER A 738 -43.12 2.03 5.45
C SER A 738 -44.04 1.18 4.54
N ARG A 739 -44.35 1.68 3.32
CA ARG A 739 -45.14 0.90 2.35
C ARG A 739 -44.35 -0.30 1.80
N VAL A 740 -43.05 -0.11 1.54
CA VAL A 740 -42.15 -1.22 1.10
C VAL A 740 -42.05 -2.28 2.21
N GLU A 741 -41.87 -1.88 3.45
CA GLU A 741 -41.85 -2.79 4.61
C GLU A 741 -43.16 -3.57 4.73
N ALA A 742 -44.30 -2.87 4.65
CA ALA A 742 -45.62 -3.49 4.65
C ALA A 742 -45.81 -4.51 3.50
N LEU A 743 -45.34 -4.18 2.28
CA LEU A 743 -45.40 -5.10 1.14
C LEU A 743 -44.50 -6.33 1.33
N MET A 744 -43.34 -6.16 1.93
CA MET A 744 -42.43 -7.28 2.28
C MET A 744 -43.09 -8.22 3.31
N ASP A 745 -43.76 -7.67 4.30
CA ASP A 745 -44.46 -8.47 5.32
C ASP A 745 -45.72 -9.13 4.71
N GLU A 746 -46.49 -8.42 3.88
CA GLU A 746 -47.62 -8.98 3.15
C GLU A 746 -47.17 -10.13 2.24
N ARG A 747 -46.07 -9.99 1.53
CA ARG A 747 -45.48 -11.05 0.72
C ARG A 747 -45.13 -12.28 1.56
N ARG A 748 -44.48 -12.11 2.70
CA ARG A 748 -44.12 -13.21 3.62
C ARG A 748 -45.36 -13.93 4.11
N LYS A 749 -46.41 -13.15 4.43
CA LYS A 749 -47.68 -13.71 4.88
C LYS A 749 -48.37 -14.53 3.76
N LEU A 750 -48.43 -13.98 2.54
CA LEU A 750 -49.03 -14.66 1.37
C LEU A 750 -48.22 -15.91 0.99
N GLU A 751 -46.87 -15.87 1.04
CA GLU A 751 -46.03 -17.05 0.82
C GLU A 751 -46.36 -18.16 1.84
N LYS A 752 -46.55 -17.81 3.12
CA LYS A 752 -46.97 -18.76 4.16
C LYS A 752 -48.38 -19.27 3.91
N GLU A 753 -49.33 -18.41 3.62
CA GLU A 753 -50.73 -18.82 3.33
C GLU A 753 -50.80 -19.73 2.11
N LEU A 754 -49.99 -19.43 1.05
CA LEU A 754 -49.91 -20.28 -0.14
C LEU A 754 -49.30 -21.64 0.19
N ALA A 755 -48.25 -21.70 1.02
CA ALA A 755 -47.66 -22.95 1.49
C ALA A 755 -48.71 -23.77 2.30
N ASP A 756 -49.43 -23.14 3.24
CA ASP A 756 -50.48 -23.76 4.01
C ASP A 756 -51.65 -24.22 3.16
N ALA A 757 -52.08 -23.43 2.16
CA ALA A 757 -53.13 -23.82 1.22
C ALA A 757 -52.71 -25.02 0.31
N LYS A 758 -51.47 -25.01 -0.19
CA LYS A 758 -50.91 -26.15 -0.91
C LYS A 758 -50.83 -27.38 -0.07
N ARG A 759 -50.47 -27.23 1.20
CA ARG A 759 -50.43 -28.33 2.18
C ARG A 759 -51.83 -28.89 2.43
N LYS A 760 -52.86 -28.09 2.64
CA LYS A 760 -54.27 -28.49 2.80
C LYS A 760 -54.80 -29.21 1.59
N LEU A 761 -54.49 -28.71 0.35
CA LEU A 761 -54.86 -29.38 -0.90
C LEU A 761 -54.18 -30.74 -1.05
N ALA A 762 -52.94 -30.85 -0.66
CA ALA A 762 -52.20 -32.11 -0.69
C ALA A 762 -52.75 -33.19 0.28
N MET A 763 -53.31 -32.75 1.42
CA MET A 763 -53.81 -33.68 2.47
C MET A 763 -55.29 -34.10 2.28
N GLY A 764 -56.08 -33.29 1.65
CA GLY A 764 -57.48 -33.69 1.43
C GLY A 764 -58.39 -32.63 0.90
N GLY A 765 -58.70 -32.65 -0.37
CA GLY A 765 -59.66 -31.71 -0.91
C GLY A 765 -59.72 -31.59 -2.44
N GLY A 766 -59.85 -32.65 -3.11
CA GLY A 766 -60.35 -32.67 -4.50
C GLY A 766 -61.60 -33.49 -4.55
N GLN A 767 -62.78 -32.86 -4.72
CA GLN A 767 -63.95 -33.58 -5.22
C GLN A 767 -63.64 -34.15 -6.60
N GLY A 768 -63.35 -35.47 -6.64
CA GLY A 768 -63.22 -36.18 -7.89
C GLY A 768 -62.01 -37.10 -7.95
N GLY A 769 -62.09 -38.30 -7.44
CA GLY A 769 -61.28 -39.44 -7.80
C GLY A 769 -60.35 -39.98 -6.72
N SER A 770 -60.62 -41.19 -6.37
CA SER A 770 -59.96 -42.18 -5.49
C SER A 770 -59.77 -41.77 -4.04
N VAL A 771 -60.48 -42.48 -3.22
CA VAL A 771 -60.43 -42.61 -1.79
C VAL A 771 -58.98 -42.75 -1.33
N ASP A 772 -58.57 -41.91 -0.40
CA ASP A 772 -57.33 -42.07 0.34
C ASP A 772 -57.28 -43.45 0.98
N ALA A 773 -56.69 -44.40 0.34
CA ALA A 773 -56.60 -45.74 0.82
C ALA A 773 -55.47 -45.84 1.82
N VAL A 774 -55.73 -45.46 3.07
CA VAL A 774 -55.06 -46.19 4.16
C VAL A 774 -55.47 -47.60 3.93
N ARG A 775 -54.61 -48.40 3.39
CA ARG A 775 -54.79 -49.84 3.19
C ARG A 775 -54.00 -50.62 4.22
N GLU A 776 -54.51 -51.85 4.54
CA GLU A 776 -53.76 -52.71 5.38
C GLU A 776 -52.90 -53.67 4.54
N VAL A 777 -51.60 -53.64 4.79
CA VAL A 777 -50.60 -54.47 4.09
C VAL A 777 -49.89 -55.31 5.16
N ALA A 778 -49.99 -56.60 5.09
CA ALA A 778 -49.42 -57.57 6.05
C ALA A 778 -49.67 -57.21 7.54
N GLY A 779 -50.87 -56.70 7.86
CA GLY A 779 -51.28 -56.31 9.23
C GLY A 779 -50.78 -54.92 9.66
N VAL A 780 -50.24 -54.11 8.74
CA VAL A 780 -49.72 -52.73 8.95
C VAL A 780 -50.55 -51.74 8.13
N LYS A 781 -51.01 -50.67 8.75
CA LYS A 781 -51.63 -49.55 7.96
C LYS A 781 -50.62 -48.89 7.07
N PHE A 782 -50.91 -48.77 5.82
CA PHE A 782 -50.09 -48.14 4.83
C PHE A 782 -50.85 -46.96 4.15
N LEU A 783 -50.27 -45.78 4.24
CA LEU A 783 -50.71 -44.57 3.55
C LEU A 783 -49.76 -44.27 2.44
N GLY A 784 -50.13 -44.56 1.20
CA GLY A 784 -49.38 -44.29 -0.01
C GLY A 784 -50.06 -43.19 -0.86
N LYS A 785 -49.38 -42.10 -1.19
CA LYS A 785 -49.98 -41.02 -2.01
C LYS A 785 -48.97 -40.36 -2.89
N ALA A 786 -49.30 -40.22 -4.19
CA ALA A 786 -48.61 -39.36 -5.15
C ALA A 786 -49.20 -37.94 -5.09
N ILE A 787 -48.37 -36.92 -5.04
CA ILE A 787 -48.78 -35.53 -4.86
C ILE A 787 -48.06 -34.67 -5.91
N SER A 788 -48.80 -33.99 -6.78
CA SER A 788 -48.22 -33.09 -7.79
C SER A 788 -48.10 -31.66 -7.27
N GLY A 789 -47.03 -30.93 -7.66
CA GLY A 789 -46.85 -29.53 -7.36
C GLY A 789 -46.47 -29.19 -5.90
N VAL A 790 -45.96 -30.16 -5.13
CA VAL A 790 -45.50 -29.97 -3.78
C VAL A 790 -43.95 -29.86 -3.77
N ASP A 791 -43.42 -28.84 -3.09
CA ASP A 791 -41.97 -28.69 -2.91
C ASP A 791 -41.40 -29.90 -2.11
N PRO A 792 -40.26 -30.49 -2.53
CA PRO A 792 -39.62 -31.57 -1.80
C PRO A 792 -39.36 -31.30 -0.30
N LYS A 793 -39.25 -30.03 0.08
CA LYS A 793 -39.06 -29.63 1.49
C LYS A 793 -40.33 -29.84 2.33
N ASP A 794 -41.51 -29.78 1.71
CA ASP A 794 -42.81 -29.87 2.40
C ASP A 794 -43.24 -31.33 2.62
N LEU A 795 -42.70 -32.28 1.84
CA LEU A 795 -43.05 -33.69 1.90
C LEU A 795 -42.79 -34.33 3.28
N LYS A 796 -41.74 -33.90 3.98
CA LYS A 796 -41.43 -34.40 5.32
C LYS A 796 -42.53 -34.03 6.33
N GLY A 797 -42.98 -32.79 6.30
CA GLY A 797 -44.08 -32.32 7.12
C GLY A 797 -45.39 -33.07 6.84
N LEU A 798 -45.69 -33.29 5.55
CA LEU A 798 -46.87 -34.09 5.13
C LEU A 798 -46.76 -35.55 5.58
N ALA A 799 -45.55 -36.12 5.58
CA ALA A 799 -45.35 -37.48 6.07
C ALA A 799 -45.52 -37.58 7.61
N ASP A 800 -45.14 -36.59 8.36
CA ASP A 800 -45.38 -36.52 9.82
C ASP A 800 -46.88 -36.35 10.13
N ASP A 801 -47.57 -35.51 9.38
CA ASP A 801 -49.01 -35.36 9.48
C ASP A 801 -49.72 -36.71 9.14
N GLY A 802 -49.23 -37.39 8.08
CA GLY A 802 -49.68 -38.74 7.71
C GLY A 802 -49.49 -39.77 8.83
N LYS A 803 -48.35 -39.82 9.48
CA LYS A 803 -48.09 -40.68 10.68
C LYS A 803 -49.12 -40.41 11.76
N THR A 804 -49.36 -39.14 12.04
CA THR A 804 -50.32 -38.74 13.07
C THR A 804 -51.71 -39.20 12.73
N SER A 805 -52.10 -39.11 11.46
CA SER A 805 -53.49 -39.54 11.03
C SER A 805 -53.69 -41.03 11.04
N ILE A 806 -52.68 -41.85 10.74
CA ILE A 806 -52.87 -43.33 10.72
C ILE A 806 -52.60 -43.94 12.08
N GLY A 807 -51.94 -43.23 13.03
CA GLY A 807 -51.69 -43.68 14.40
C GLY A 807 -50.53 -44.70 14.50
N SER A 808 -50.70 -45.89 13.91
CA SER A 808 -49.61 -46.89 13.75
C SER A 808 -49.56 -47.36 12.31
N GLY A 809 -48.39 -47.28 11.64
CA GLY A 809 -48.28 -47.66 10.22
C GLY A 809 -47.08 -47.10 9.52
N VAL A 810 -47.09 -47.19 8.17
CA VAL A 810 -46.10 -46.63 7.27
C VAL A 810 -46.75 -45.65 6.32
N VAL A 811 -46.11 -44.50 6.10
CA VAL A 811 -46.52 -43.46 5.16
C VAL A 811 -45.48 -43.37 4.05
N ALA A 812 -45.90 -43.44 2.79
CA ALA A 812 -45.05 -43.25 1.63
C ALA A 812 -45.63 -42.14 0.73
N LEU A 813 -45.01 -41.01 0.68
CA LEU A 813 -45.40 -39.87 -0.14
C LEU A 813 -44.42 -39.67 -1.28
N VAL A 814 -44.92 -39.51 -2.50
CA VAL A 814 -44.11 -39.20 -3.67
C VAL A 814 -44.59 -37.87 -4.24
N GLY A 815 -43.76 -36.84 -4.12
CA GLY A 815 -44.00 -35.53 -4.71
C GLY A 815 -43.44 -35.48 -6.12
N VAL A 816 -44.25 -35.05 -7.08
CA VAL A 816 -43.85 -34.83 -8.48
C VAL A 816 -43.80 -33.33 -8.73
N SER A 817 -42.64 -32.84 -9.10
CA SER A 817 -42.44 -31.43 -9.46
C SER A 817 -42.86 -31.14 -10.89
N ASP A 818 -43.05 -29.86 -11.21
CA ASP A 818 -43.51 -29.40 -12.53
C ASP A 818 -42.52 -29.75 -13.67
N ASP A 819 -41.22 -29.97 -13.33
CA ASP A 819 -40.18 -30.42 -14.27
C ASP A 819 -40.11 -31.95 -14.43
N GLY A 820 -41.10 -32.69 -13.88
CA GLY A 820 -41.21 -34.12 -14.03
C GLY A 820 -40.32 -34.98 -13.12
N LYS A 821 -39.55 -34.38 -12.22
CA LYS A 821 -38.76 -35.12 -11.24
C LYS A 821 -39.61 -35.52 -10.06
N ALA A 822 -39.23 -36.63 -9.40
CA ALA A 822 -39.90 -37.11 -8.18
C ALA A 822 -39.04 -37.04 -6.95
N SER A 823 -39.69 -36.76 -5.82
CA SER A 823 -39.09 -36.87 -4.47
C SER A 823 -39.95 -37.76 -3.61
N ALA A 824 -39.40 -38.83 -3.09
CA ALA A 824 -40.10 -39.74 -2.20
C ALA A 824 -39.70 -39.50 -0.74
N VAL A 825 -40.67 -39.53 0.17
CA VAL A 825 -40.48 -39.57 1.61
C VAL A 825 -41.22 -40.75 2.17
N VAL A 826 -40.51 -41.60 2.94
CA VAL A 826 -41.11 -42.69 3.68
C VAL A 826 -40.96 -42.40 5.17
N ALA A 827 -42.03 -42.56 5.91
CA ALA A 827 -42.04 -42.38 7.34
C ALA A 827 -42.69 -43.60 8.01
N VAL A 828 -42.10 -44.05 9.12
CA VAL A 828 -42.52 -45.24 9.89
C VAL A 828 -42.86 -44.78 11.32
N THR A 829 -43.98 -45.26 11.88
CA THR A 829 -44.35 -44.91 13.26
C THR A 829 -43.39 -45.56 14.27
N PRO A 830 -43.16 -44.99 15.46
CA PRO A 830 -42.15 -45.46 16.42
C PRO A 830 -42.27 -46.92 16.84
N ASP A 831 -43.50 -47.44 16.91
CA ASP A 831 -43.81 -48.83 17.26
C ASP A 831 -43.35 -49.83 16.19
N LEU A 832 -43.20 -49.39 14.94
CA LEU A 832 -42.85 -50.26 13.79
C LEU A 832 -41.39 -50.09 13.31
N VAL A 833 -40.65 -49.13 13.84
CA VAL A 833 -39.27 -48.86 13.42
C VAL A 833 -38.33 -50.05 13.64
N GLN A 834 -38.58 -50.88 14.62
CA GLN A 834 -37.83 -52.16 14.86
C GLN A 834 -38.07 -53.24 13.78
N ARG A 835 -39.18 -53.16 13.09
CA ARG A 835 -39.58 -54.09 12.05
C ARG A 835 -39.34 -53.59 10.65
N TYR A 836 -39.52 -52.28 10.44
CA TYR A 836 -39.39 -51.61 9.13
C TYR A 836 -38.53 -50.40 9.23
N SER A 837 -37.56 -50.28 8.35
CA SER A 837 -36.68 -49.11 8.22
C SER A 837 -37.15 -48.17 7.10
N ALA A 838 -37.44 -46.94 7.42
CA ALA A 838 -37.78 -45.92 6.42
C ALA A 838 -36.67 -45.77 5.37
N VAL A 839 -35.41 -46.00 5.73
CA VAL A 839 -34.26 -45.90 4.83
C VAL A 839 -34.29 -46.99 3.77
N ASP A 840 -34.66 -48.20 4.14
CA ASP A 840 -34.70 -49.34 3.20
C ASP A 840 -35.91 -49.19 2.27
N LEU A 841 -37.08 -48.82 2.84
CA LEU A 841 -38.27 -48.58 2.07
C LEU A 841 -38.17 -47.41 1.08
N VAL A 842 -37.50 -46.31 1.47
CA VAL A 842 -37.31 -45.17 0.54
C VAL A 842 -36.31 -45.46 -0.57
N ARG A 843 -35.35 -46.38 -0.33
CA ARG A 843 -34.46 -46.85 -1.42
C ARG A 843 -35.23 -47.67 -2.47
N ILE A 844 -36.17 -48.47 -2.04
CA ILE A 844 -37.06 -49.21 -2.95
C ILE A 844 -37.89 -48.21 -3.79
N ALA A 845 -38.47 -47.21 -3.14
CA ALA A 845 -39.20 -46.16 -3.85
C ALA A 845 -38.28 -45.41 -4.84
N SER A 846 -37.07 -45.07 -4.41
CA SER A 846 -36.08 -44.40 -5.26
C SER A 846 -35.73 -45.21 -6.51
N ALA A 847 -35.49 -46.52 -6.33
CA ALA A 847 -35.20 -47.44 -7.46
C ALA A 847 -36.33 -47.48 -8.50
N ALA A 848 -37.56 -47.53 -8.06
CA ALA A 848 -38.72 -47.45 -8.94
C ALA A 848 -38.81 -46.11 -9.72
N LEU A 849 -38.39 -45.02 -9.10
CA LEU A 849 -38.34 -43.68 -9.71
C LEU A 849 -37.07 -43.44 -10.55
N GLY A 850 -36.26 -44.49 -10.78
CA GLY A 850 -35.00 -44.37 -11.52
C GLY A 850 -33.85 -43.67 -10.76
N GLY A 851 -33.96 -43.47 -9.46
CA GLY A 851 -32.96 -42.86 -8.60
C GLY A 851 -31.88 -43.87 -8.13
N LYS A 852 -30.75 -43.32 -7.59
CA LYS A 852 -29.59 -44.17 -7.21
C LYS A 852 -29.41 -44.35 -5.69
N GLY A 853 -30.39 -43.99 -4.88
CA GLY A 853 -30.32 -44.14 -3.43
C GLY A 853 -31.21 -43.20 -2.66
N GLY A 854 -31.17 -43.29 -1.35
CA GLY A 854 -31.90 -42.46 -0.39
C GLY A 854 -31.30 -42.61 0.99
N GLY A 855 -31.61 -41.63 1.87
CA GLY A 855 -31.08 -41.63 3.23
C GLY A 855 -31.97 -40.90 4.20
N GLY A 856 -31.69 -41.10 5.47
CA GLY A 856 -32.42 -40.46 6.56
C GLY A 856 -32.26 -41.25 7.87
N ARG A 857 -33.22 -41.14 8.75
CA ARG A 857 -33.32 -41.93 10.00
C ARG A 857 -34.24 -43.13 9.77
N PRO A 858 -34.15 -44.18 10.61
CA PRO A 858 -35.04 -45.35 10.54
C PRO A 858 -36.53 -45.03 10.60
N ASP A 859 -36.90 -43.91 11.24
CA ASP A 859 -38.29 -43.43 11.38
C ASP A 859 -38.74 -42.51 10.22
N MET A 860 -37.80 -41.92 9.45
CA MET A 860 -38.11 -41.07 8.31
C MET A 860 -36.92 -40.94 7.37
N ALA A 861 -37.09 -41.23 6.09
CA ALA A 861 -36.07 -41.11 5.09
C ALA A 861 -36.60 -40.49 3.78
N GLN A 862 -35.75 -39.89 3.00
CA GLN A 862 -36.03 -39.20 1.76
C GLN A 862 -35.12 -39.68 0.64
N ALA A 863 -35.68 -39.76 -0.56
CA ALA A 863 -34.98 -40.06 -1.77
C ALA A 863 -35.52 -39.28 -2.94
N GLY A 864 -34.85 -39.27 -4.10
CA GLY A 864 -35.37 -38.70 -5.33
C GLY A 864 -35.10 -39.57 -6.53
N GLY A 865 -35.81 -39.32 -7.60
CA GLY A 865 -35.62 -39.97 -8.89
C GLY A 865 -36.00 -39.03 -10.05
N PRO A 866 -35.46 -39.26 -11.25
CA PRO A 866 -35.69 -38.42 -12.41
C PRO A 866 -37.08 -38.62 -13.05
N ASP A 867 -37.78 -39.69 -12.75
CA ASP A 867 -39.02 -40.10 -13.42
C ASP A 867 -40.24 -40.00 -12.47
N GLY A 868 -40.90 -38.83 -12.49
CA GLY A 868 -42.13 -38.60 -11.72
C GLY A 868 -43.36 -39.36 -12.25
N SER A 869 -43.37 -39.86 -13.52
CA SER A 869 -44.49 -40.63 -14.05
C SER A 869 -44.67 -41.98 -13.36
N LYS A 870 -43.63 -42.44 -12.65
CA LYS A 870 -43.60 -43.69 -11.88
C LYS A 870 -43.90 -43.50 -10.40
N ALA A 871 -44.54 -42.42 -10.03
CA ALA A 871 -44.85 -42.15 -8.61
C ALA A 871 -45.74 -43.24 -7.98
N ASP A 872 -46.75 -43.66 -8.69
CA ASP A 872 -47.63 -44.73 -8.19
C ASP A 872 -46.93 -46.13 -8.13
N GLU A 873 -46.07 -46.41 -9.12
CA GLU A 873 -45.23 -47.63 -9.08
C GLU A 873 -44.27 -47.63 -7.87
N ALA A 874 -43.73 -46.48 -7.53
CA ALA A 874 -42.85 -46.35 -6.38
C ALA A 874 -43.57 -46.58 -5.05
N ILE A 875 -44.80 -46.09 -4.94
CA ILE A 875 -45.66 -46.32 -3.77
C ILE A 875 -46.02 -47.79 -3.67
N GLU A 876 -46.38 -48.44 -4.77
CA GLU A 876 -46.72 -49.86 -4.79
C GLU A 876 -45.52 -50.75 -4.47
N ALA A 877 -44.31 -50.37 -4.97
CA ALA A 877 -43.09 -51.07 -4.60
C ALA A 877 -42.80 -51.05 -3.10
N VAL A 878 -43.11 -49.93 -2.43
CA VAL A 878 -43.01 -49.82 -0.95
C VAL A 878 -44.05 -50.72 -0.28
N ALA A 879 -45.26 -50.77 -0.82
CA ALA A 879 -46.31 -51.62 -0.27
C ALA A 879 -45.99 -53.12 -0.40
N VAL A 880 -45.43 -53.53 -1.54
CA VAL A 880 -44.96 -54.92 -1.76
C VAL A 880 -43.86 -55.28 -0.79
N ALA A 881 -42.91 -54.37 -0.58
CA ALA A 881 -41.82 -54.55 0.37
C ALA A 881 -42.28 -54.66 1.87
N LEU A 882 -43.47 -54.11 2.19
CA LEU A 882 -44.07 -54.31 3.50
C LEU A 882 -44.74 -55.64 3.65
N ALA A 883 -45.15 -56.27 2.55
CA ALA A 883 -45.88 -57.57 2.55
C ALA A 883 -44.92 -58.81 2.70
N GLY A 884 -43.59 -58.57 2.50
CA GLY A 884 -42.61 -59.65 2.60
C GLY A 884 -41.75 -59.74 1.39
#